data_ec7f69e09e995f48e141f8035405a51a
#
_entry.id   ec7f69e09e995f48e141f8035405a51a
#
_cell.length_a   1.000
_cell.length_b   1.000
_cell.length_c   1.000
_cell.angle_alpha   90.00
_cell.angle_beta   90.00
_cell.angle_gamma   90.00
#
_symmetry.space_group_name_H-M   'P 1'
#
loop_
_entity.id
_entity.type
_entity.pdbx_description
1 polymer ?
#
loop_
_entity_poly.entity_id
_entity_poly.type
_entity_poly.pdbx_seq_one_letter_code
_entity_poly.pdbx_strand_id
1 'polypeptide(L)'
;MTETTTPRQASPEPKGSGRDTGPIVTGAAGSNSSLRTLLPRIFSRAQPAGAVDRLIKTAKLHHPKSDIGIIERAYATAELAHRGQKRKSGEPYITHPVAVAQILADLGIGPKTLAAALLHDTVEDTEYTLDMLRHDFGDEIAMLVDGVTKLDKLKYGDSAQAETVRKMVVAMSKDIRVLVIKLADRLHNARTWGFVPAESSRRKAQETLEIYAPLAHRLGIQNIKWELEDLSFAVLYPKLYVEIENLVKQRTPQREEFVQQVINAVNNDLKSAKIKGKVVGRPKQYYSIYQKMIVRGRDFDEIYDLVGIRILVGSVRDCYAVLGSIHARWNPIPGRFKDYIATPKFNLYQSLHTTVIGPKGRAVEIQIRTDEMHQRAEFGVAAHWKYKERINGGKTSSDSHDDADMAWLAHISDWQAETADPNEFLDSLRFEIGAKEVYVFTPQGKVIGLPANASPVDFAYAVHTEVGHRTMGARVNGRLVPLDSSLENGDVVDVFTSKSETAGPSRDWLGFVKSPRARNKIRQWFSKERREEAIEHGKDAIAKAMRKQNLPIQRLLSHESLITLAQEMRYTDVSTLYAAVGSVHDLYQSTTLQDSRIDGATGGVLFSTDKGKTWKFVSNVARGSAPSTTNGVPCIWEPYI
;
A
#
# COMPACT_ATOMS: atom_id res chain seq x y z
N MET A 1 65.13 27.39 -22.86
CA MET A 1 65.53 28.81 -23.01
C MET A 1 64.52 29.57 -22.19
N THR A 2 64.89 29.84 -20.97
CA THR A 2 65.24 31.12 -20.31
C THR A 2 63.98 31.89 -19.95
N GLU A 3 63.57 31.87 -18.65
CA GLU A 3 63.97 32.85 -17.60
C GLU A 3 63.29 34.21 -17.86
N THR A 4 62.67 34.98 -16.99
CA THR A 4 62.90 35.27 -15.59
C THR A 4 61.81 36.31 -15.10
N THR A 5 61.41 36.22 -13.88
CA THR A 5 61.50 37.10 -12.72
C THR A 5 60.39 38.13 -12.46
N THR A 6 59.85 38.02 -11.25
CA THR A 6 59.19 38.96 -10.34
C THR A 6 60.04 40.25 -10.08
N PRO A 7 59.54 41.40 -9.45
CA PRO A 7 59.02 41.46 -8.11
C PRO A 7 58.05 42.61 -7.67
N ARG A 8 57.39 42.41 -6.52
CA ARG A 8 57.21 43.25 -5.28
C ARG A 8 56.77 44.71 -5.32
N GLN A 9 55.77 45.07 -4.53
CA GLN A 9 55.77 45.93 -3.28
C GLN A 9 54.31 46.37 -2.98
N ALA A 10 53.75 46.19 -1.85
CA ALA A 10 53.88 46.54 -0.44
C ALA A 10 52.84 47.61 -0.03
N SER A 11 52.10 47.25 0.97
CA SER A 11 51.15 47.86 1.94
C SER A 11 51.25 49.37 2.23
N PRO A 12 50.26 50.01 2.94
CA PRO A 12 50.07 49.79 4.38
C PRO A 12 48.60 49.95 4.92
N GLU A 13 48.41 49.32 6.09
CA GLU A 13 47.34 49.63 7.06
C GLU A 13 47.55 50.99 7.79
N PRO A 14 46.50 51.51 8.49
CA PRO A 14 46.61 51.47 9.93
C PRO A 14 45.32 51.25 10.76
N LYS A 15 45.44 50.43 11.78
CA LYS A 15 45.13 50.53 13.24
C LYS A 15 43.87 51.26 13.73
N GLY A 16 43.19 50.56 14.64
CA GLY A 16 42.47 51.14 15.78
C GLY A 16 41.38 50.31 16.41
N SER A 17 41.72 49.44 17.33
CA SER A 17 41.31 49.21 18.73
C SER A 17 39.83 48.97 19.06
N GLY A 18 39.56 47.88 19.78
CA GLY A 18 38.40 47.71 20.65
C GLY A 18 38.13 46.21 20.96
N ARG A 19 38.67 45.77 22.09
CA ARG A 19 38.37 44.47 22.72
C ARG A 19 36.92 44.37 23.10
N ASP A 20 36.24 43.23 22.84
CA ASP A 20 35.59 42.55 23.96
C ASP A 20 35.40 41.06 23.66
N THR A 21 35.63 40.28 24.70
CA THR A 21 35.70 38.84 24.77
C THR A 21 34.33 38.25 25.12
N GLY A 22 33.85 37.23 24.36
CA GLY A 22 32.73 36.38 24.75
C GLY A 22 32.70 35.08 23.96
N PRO A 23 32.23 33.95 24.49
CA PRO A 23 32.79 32.65 24.24
C PRO A 23 32.27 31.93 22.99
N ILE A 24 33.13 31.09 22.45
CA ILE A 24 32.89 30.14 21.38
C ILE A 24 31.81 29.15 21.84
N VAL A 25 30.65 29.14 21.18
CA VAL A 25 29.65 28.07 21.25
C VAL A 25 29.67 27.37 19.90
N THR A 26 30.30 26.19 19.89
CA THR A 26 30.15 25.18 18.86
C THR A 26 28.71 24.63 18.94
N GLY A 27 27.86 25.01 18.00
CA GLY A 27 26.49 24.53 17.88
C GLY A 27 26.20 24.16 16.44
N ALA A 28 26.35 22.87 16.10
CA ALA A 28 25.80 22.30 14.88
C ALA A 28 24.26 22.32 14.95
N ALA A 29 23.64 23.38 14.45
CA ALA A 29 22.18 23.49 14.30
C ALA A 29 21.87 24.25 13.01
N GLY A 30 22.06 23.61 11.87
CA GLY A 30 21.89 24.21 10.56
C GLY A 30 21.11 23.36 9.58
N SER A 31 19.96 22.76 9.95
CA SER A 31 19.11 22.06 8.97
C SER A 31 17.60 22.28 9.11
N ASN A 32 17.12 22.94 10.16
CA ASN A 32 15.68 23.14 10.37
C ASN A 32 15.11 24.46 9.78
N SER A 33 15.94 25.39 9.34
CA SER A 33 15.46 26.66 8.80
C SER A 33 14.91 26.56 7.37
N SER A 34 15.45 25.64 6.57
CA SER A 34 15.03 25.47 5.16
C SER A 34 13.63 24.86 5.01
N LEU A 35 13.27 23.90 5.86
CA LEU A 35 11.92 23.29 5.87
C LEU A 35 10.85 24.26 6.37
N ARG A 36 11.16 25.09 7.37
CA ARG A 36 10.25 26.14 7.85
C ARG A 36 9.94 27.21 6.80
N THR A 37 10.87 27.50 5.89
CA THR A 37 10.71 28.52 4.85
C THR A 37 9.95 27.99 3.62
N LEU A 38 9.99 26.69 3.35
CA LEU A 38 9.36 26.07 2.19
C LEU A 38 7.87 25.70 2.41
N LEU A 39 7.50 25.35 3.64
CA LEU A 39 6.13 24.93 3.98
C LEU A 39 5.11 26.08 4.19
N PRO A 40 5.45 27.33 4.59
CA PRO A 40 4.46 28.35 4.93
C PRO A 40 3.70 28.97 3.76
N ARG A 41 4.09 28.71 2.50
CA ARG A 41 3.42 29.34 1.33
C ARG A 41 2.09 28.68 0.95
N ILE A 42 1.74 27.56 1.56
CA ILE A 42 0.51 26.81 1.24
C ILE A 42 -0.63 27.10 2.23
N PHE A 43 -0.35 27.76 3.38
CA PHE A 43 -1.34 27.94 4.44
C PHE A 43 -1.54 29.39 4.84
N SER A 44 -2.71 29.96 4.50
CA SER A 44 -3.24 31.13 5.19
C SER A 44 -3.76 30.69 6.58
N ARG A 45 -3.36 31.42 7.62
CA ARG A 45 -3.87 31.31 8.99
C ARG A 45 -5.40 31.57 8.98
N ALA A 46 -6.20 30.52 8.88
CA ALA A 46 -7.64 30.63 9.11
C ALA A 46 -7.90 30.54 10.63
N GLN A 47 -8.66 31.48 11.19
CA GLN A 47 -9.14 31.36 12.57
C GLN A 47 -10.12 30.19 12.67
N PRO A 48 -10.20 29.45 13.80
CA PRO A 48 -11.01 28.23 13.93
C PRO A 48 -12.49 28.42 13.57
N ALA A 49 -13.11 29.52 13.97
CA ALA A 49 -14.52 29.82 13.67
C ALA A 49 -14.80 29.91 12.15
N GLY A 50 -13.95 30.62 11.42
CA GLY A 50 -14.11 30.72 9.95
C GLY A 50 -13.78 29.43 9.19
N ALA A 51 -13.03 28.49 9.80
CA ALA A 51 -12.73 27.20 9.19
C ALA A 51 -13.96 26.25 9.22
N VAL A 52 -14.76 26.28 10.28
CA VAL A 52 -16.01 25.50 10.37
C VAL A 52 -17.05 26.02 9.38
N ASP A 53 -17.19 27.33 9.26
CA ASP A 53 -18.10 27.93 8.27
C ASP A 53 -17.75 27.51 6.84
N ARG A 54 -16.45 27.43 6.52
CA ARG A 54 -15.97 26.92 5.24
C ARG A 54 -16.35 25.44 5.06
N LEU A 55 -16.13 24.61 6.07
CA LEU A 55 -16.49 23.19 6.05
C LEU A 55 -18.00 23.00 5.79
N ILE A 56 -18.84 23.71 6.55
CA ILE A 56 -20.30 23.69 6.39
C ILE A 56 -20.73 24.14 5.00
N LYS A 57 -20.13 25.24 4.49
CA LYS A 57 -20.41 25.73 3.14
C LYS A 57 -20.05 24.72 2.06
N THR A 58 -18.88 24.08 2.19
CA THR A 58 -18.43 23.03 1.25
C THR A 58 -19.34 21.81 1.32
N ALA A 59 -19.71 21.35 2.52
CA ALA A 59 -20.62 20.25 2.72
C ALA A 59 -22.00 20.53 2.11
N LYS A 60 -22.57 21.71 2.32
CA LYS A 60 -23.84 22.15 1.71
C LYS A 60 -23.77 22.19 0.18
N LEU A 61 -22.65 22.61 -0.39
CA LEU A 61 -22.46 22.64 -1.85
C LEU A 61 -22.52 21.24 -2.46
N HIS A 62 -21.91 20.25 -1.81
CA HIS A 62 -21.87 18.88 -2.31
C HIS A 62 -23.14 18.09 -1.94
N HIS A 63 -23.73 18.33 -0.76
CA HIS A 63 -24.85 17.61 -0.20
C HIS A 63 -25.99 18.54 0.25
N PRO A 64 -26.68 19.27 -0.69
CA PRO A 64 -27.64 20.31 -0.34
C PRO A 64 -28.91 19.79 0.36
N LYS A 65 -29.20 18.48 0.26
CA LYS A 65 -30.39 17.85 0.86
C LYS A 65 -30.10 17.08 2.15
N SER A 66 -28.84 17.01 2.58
CA SER A 66 -28.43 16.22 3.74
C SER A 66 -28.51 17.04 5.04
N ASP A 67 -28.64 16.34 6.17
CA ASP A 67 -28.57 16.95 7.49
C ASP A 67 -27.13 17.41 7.78
N ILE A 68 -26.94 18.72 7.74
CA ILE A 68 -25.64 19.36 8.04
C ILE A 68 -25.49 19.61 9.55
N GLY A 69 -26.58 19.63 10.31
CA GLY A 69 -26.55 19.87 11.77
C GLY A 69 -25.71 18.83 12.53
N ILE A 70 -25.54 17.63 11.96
CA ILE A 70 -24.65 16.61 12.51
C ILE A 70 -23.19 17.04 12.52
N ILE A 71 -22.73 17.84 11.54
CA ILE A 71 -21.36 18.37 11.46
C ILE A 71 -21.16 19.44 12.56
N GLU A 72 -22.17 20.31 12.75
CA GLU A 72 -22.13 21.36 13.78
C GLU A 72 -22.07 20.75 15.18
N ARG A 73 -22.89 19.73 15.46
CA ARG A 73 -22.87 18.97 16.73
C ARG A 73 -21.52 18.26 16.94
N ALA A 74 -21.00 17.58 15.91
CA ALA A 74 -19.71 16.88 15.98
C ALA A 74 -18.56 17.85 16.26
N TYR A 75 -18.56 19.04 15.61
CA TYR A 75 -17.60 20.08 15.90
C TYR A 75 -17.67 20.56 17.35
N ALA A 76 -18.86 20.89 17.86
CA ALA A 76 -19.04 21.36 19.22
C ALA A 76 -18.56 20.33 20.25
N THR A 77 -18.86 19.04 20.03
CA THR A 77 -18.39 17.92 20.88
C THR A 77 -16.88 17.80 20.82
N ALA A 78 -16.27 17.81 19.64
CA ALA A 78 -14.82 17.70 19.49
C ALA A 78 -14.09 18.91 20.08
N GLU A 79 -14.61 20.13 19.91
CA GLU A 79 -14.05 21.35 20.50
C GLU A 79 -14.09 21.31 22.05
N LEU A 80 -15.21 20.83 22.60
CA LEU A 80 -15.36 20.67 24.06
C LEU A 80 -14.38 19.62 24.60
N ALA A 81 -14.29 18.45 23.92
CA ALA A 81 -13.43 17.35 24.33
C ALA A 81 -11.94 17.71 24.30
N HIS A 82 -11.50 18.43 23.28
CA HIS A 82 -10.10 18.87 23.12
C HIS A 82 -9.80 20.24 23.73
N ARG A 83 -10.69 20.79 24.57
CA ARG A 83 -10.51 22.11 25.17
C ARG A 83 -9.21 22.18 25.98
N GLY A 84 -8.38 23.20 25.68
CA GLY A 84 -7.08 23.40 26.34
C GLY A 84 -5.92 22.62 25.71
N GLN A 85 -6.18 21.64 24.88
CA GLN A 85 -5.13 20.91 24.18
C GLN A 85 -4.55 21.76 23.02
N LYS A 86 -3.24 21.62 22.78
CA LYS A 86 -2.52 22.31 21.70
C LYS A 86 -1.70 21.33 20.88
N ARG A 87 -1.62 21.59 19.58
CA ARG A 87 -0.72 20.90 18.67
C ARG A 87 0.74 21.34 18.89
N LYS A 88 1.70 20.58 18.33
CA LYS A 88 3.13 20.97 18.33
C LYS A 88 3.39 22.28 17.59
N SER A 89 2.49 22.73 16.72
CA SER A 89 2.52 24.05 16.07
C SER A 89 2.11 25.20 17.00
N GLY A 90 1.57 24.89 18.20
CA GLY A 90 1.04 25.87 19.16
C GLY A 90 -0.44 26.23 18.94
N GLU A 91 -1.07 25.77 17.88
CA GLU A 91 -2.49 25.99 17.58
C GLU A 91 -3.40 25.12 18.46
N PRO A 92 -4.67 25.55 18.71
CA PRO A 92 -5.66 24.69 19.37
C PRO A 92 -5.81 23.35 18.65
N TYR A 93 -5.97 22.26 19.40
CA TYR A 93 -6.02 20.91 18.81
C TYR A 93 -7.15 20.75 17.79
N ILE A 94 -8.32 21.35 18.04
CA ILE A 94 -9.50 21.31 17.18
C ILE A 94 -9.23 21.72 15.71
N THR A 95 -8.16 22.50 15.46
CA THR A 95 -7.77 22.88 14.08
C THR A 95 -7.44 21.66 13.21
N HIS A 96 -6.97 20.57 13.84
CA HIS A 96 -6.64 19.33 13.14
C HIS A 96 -7.89 18.57 12.65
N PRO A 97 -8.83 18.16 13.49
CA PRO A 97 -10.04 17.49 13.03
C PRO A 97 -10.83 18.31 12.01
N VAL A 98 -10.89 19.63 12.18
CA VAL A 98 -11.53 20.52 11.20
C VAL A 98 -10.81 20.50 9.85
N ALA A 99 -9.49 20.51 9.84
CA ALA A 99 -8.72 20.44 8.59
C ALA A 99 -8.87 19.06 7.91
N VAL A 100 -8.89 17.97 8.68
CA VAL A 100 -9.16 16.62 8.18
C VAL A 100 -10.56 16.54 7.55
N ALA A 101 -11.58 17.03 8.26
CA ALA A 101 -12.94 17.09 7.74
C ALA A 101 -13.05 17.99 6.48
N GLN A 102 -12.30 19.11 6.41
CA GLN A 102 -12.28 19.96 5.22
C GLN A 102 -11.67 19.23 4.00
N ILE A 103 -10.57 18.48 4.17
CA ILE A 103 -9.99 17.66 3.10
C ILE A 103 -11.05 16.69 2.55
N LEU A 104 -11.79 16.04 3.43
CA LEU A 104 -12.87 15.12 3.06
C LEU A 104 -14.06 15.82 2.41
N ALA A 105 -14.44 17.00 2.88
CA ALA A 105 -15.49 17.80 2.28
C ALA A 105 -15.14 18.27 0.86
N ASP A 106 -13.86 18.65 0.64
CA ASP A 106 -13.35 19.02 -0.68
C ASP A 106 -13.38 17.80 -1.66
N LEU A 107 -13.28 16.56 -1.14
CA LEU A 107 -13.51 15.32 -1.90
C LEU A 107 -15.01 15.02 -2.16
N GLY A 108 -15.91 15.77 -1.54
CA GLY A 108 -17.35 15.58 -1.65
C GLY A 108 -17.91 14.43 -0.80
N ILE A 109 -17.23 14.06 0.27
CA ILE A 109 -17.64 13.04 1.24
C ILE A 109 -18.85 13.54 2.06
N GLY A 110 -19.77 12.62 2.40
CA GLY A 110 -21.03 12.93 3.07
C GLY A 110 -20.94 13.28 4.56
N PRO A 111 -21.98 13.92 5.10
CA PRO A 111 -21.98 14.54 6.44
C PRO A 111 -21.63 13.60 7.59
N LYS A 112 -22.09 12.33 7.56
CA LYS A 112 -21.79 11.36 8.61
C LYS A 112 -20.29 11.04 8.71
N THR A 113 -19.63 10.89 7.57
CA THR A 113 -18.19 10.65 7.52
C THR A 113 -17.39 11.90 7.92
N LEU A 114 -17.90 13.11 7.57
CA LEU A 114 -17.33 14.38 8.04
C LEU A 114 -17.45 14.53 9.57
N ALA A 115 -18.59 14.12 10.15
CA ALA A 115 -18.77 14.08 11.59
C ALA A 115 -17.81 13.08 12.26
N ALA A 116 -17.65 11.87 11.68
CA ALA A 116 -16.67 10.90 12.17
C ALA A 116 -15.23 11.46 12.10
N ALA A 117 -14.89 12.21 11.05
CA ALA A 117 -13.59 12.86 10.91
C ALA A 117 -13.36 14.00 11.92
N LEU A 118 -14.41 14.70 12.33
CA LEU A 118 -14.30 15.68 13.41
C LEU A 118 -14.08 15.04 14.79
N LEU A 119 -14.59 13.81 14.97
CA LEU A 119 -14.57 13.08 16.24
C LEU A 119 -13.46 12.02 16.32
N HIS A 120 -12.64 11.82 15.28
CA HIS A 120 -11.76 10.65 15.17
C HIS A 120 -10.73 10.51 16.30
N ASP A 121 -10.21 11.62 16.83
CA ASP A 121 -9.22 11.64 17.90
C ASP A 121 -9.87 11.75 19.30
N THR A 122 -11.18 12.04 19.41
CA THR A 122 -11.83 12.29 20.71
C THR A 122 -11.78 11.07 21.62
N VAL A 123 -11.98 9.86 21.09
CA VAL A 123 -11.98 8.62 21.88
C VAL A 123 -10.56 8.20 22.30
N GLU A 124 -9.52 8.60 21.54
CA GLU A 124 -8.14 8.25 21.86
C GLU A 124 -7.47 9.26 22.81
N ASP A 125 -7.70 10.55 22.57
CA ASP A 125 -6.94 11.63 23.20
C ASP A 125 -7.71 12.35 24.32
N THR A 126 -8.96 11.93 24.62
CA THR A 126 -9.80 12.58 25.65
C THR A 126 -10.58 11.53 26.49
N GLU A 127 -11.34 12.01 27.46
CA GLU A 127 -12.21 11.18 28.31
C GLU A 127 -13.53 10.78 27.61
N TYR A 128 -13.77 11.26 26.39
CA TYR A 128 -15.00 10.95 25.63
C TYR A 128 -14.95 9.50 25.10
N THR A 129 -15.83 8.65 25.65
CA THR A 129 -15.79 7.20 25.38
C THR A 129 -16.54 6.82 24.10
N LEU A 130 -16.23 5.63 23.57
CA LEU A 130 -16.92 5.08 22.40
C LEU A 130 -18.42 4.86 22.65
N ASP A 131 -18.82 4.55 23.89
CA ASP A 131 -20.23 4.36 24.25
C ASP A 131 -20.98 5.70 24.30
N MET A 132 -20.35 6.77 24.79
CA MET A 132 -20.89 8.13 24.70
C MET A 132 -21.05 8.54 23.24
N LEU A 133 -20.05 8.29 22.41
CA LEU A 133 -20.09 8.61 20.99
C LEU A 133 -21.21 7.84 20.28
N ARG A 134 -21.41 6.56 20.61
CA ARG A 134 -22.51 5.74 20.07
C ARG A 134 -23.89 6.28 20.48
N HIS A 135 -24.03 6.71 21.73
CA HIS A 135 -25.26 7.31 22.22
C HIS A 135 -25.58 8.63 21.51
N ASP A 136 -24.58 9.52 21.32
CA ASP A 136 -24.81 10.89 20.82
C ASP A 136 -24.88 10.98 19.29
N PHE A 137 -24.16 10.08 18.57
CA PHE A 137 -24.02 10.14 17.10
C PHE A 137 -24.44 8.86 16.38
N GLY A 138 -24.79 7.80 17.08
CA GLY A 138 -25.26 6.52 16.54
C GLY A 138 -24.14 5.56 16.14
N ASP A 139 -24.53 4.31 15.85
CA ASP A 139 -23.61 3.20 15.59
C ASP A 139 -22.70 3.40 14.39
N GLU A 140 -23.21 4.04 13.32
CA GLU A 140 -22.44 4.22 12.09
C GLU A 140 -21.21 5.12 12.31
N ILE A 141 -21.39 6.26 12.99
CA ILE A 141 -20.28 7.18 13.28
C ILE A 141 -19.34 6.57 14.30
N ALA A 142 -19.87 5.89 15.33
CA ALA A 142 -19.07 5.19 16.33
C ALA A 142 -18.20 4.08 15.71
N MET A 143 -18.74 3.32 14.75
CA MET A 143 -17.98 2.29 14.03
C MET A 143 -16.82 2.91 13.21
N LEU A 144 -17.05 4.03 12.52
CA LEU A 144 -16.02 4.71 11.76
C LEU A 144 -14.89 5.22 12.67
N VAL A 145 -15.24 5.87 13.79
CA VAL A 145 -14.26 6.37 14.76
C VAL A 145 -13.48 5.23 15.40
N ASP A 146 -14.15 4.16 15.87
CA ASP A 146 -13.50 2.97 16.41
C ASP A 146 -12.52 2.34 15.39
N GLY A 147 -12.92 2.29 14.11
CA GLY A 147 -12.06 1.81 13.03
C GLY A 147 -10.78 2.63 12.89
N VAL A 148 -10.87 3.97 12.93
CA VAL A 148 -9.71 4.87 12.85
C VAL A 148 -8.83 4.74 14.08
N THR A 149 -9.41 4.76 15.29
CA THR A 149 -8.70 4.66 16.58
C THR A 149 -7.92 3.34 16.71
N LYS A 150 -8.49 2.21 16.30
CA LYS A 150 -7.82 0.90 16.31
C LYS A 150 -6.56 0.87 15.43
N LEU A 151 -6.49 1.73 14.43
CA LEU A 151 -5.32 1.86 13.57
C LEU A 151 -4.17 2.64 14.23
N ASP A 152 -4.45 3.51 15.19
CA ASP A 152 -3.46 4.36 15.85
C ASP A 152 -2.80 3.72 17.07
N LYS A 153 -3.48 2.78 17.76
CA LYS A 153 -3.01 2.15 19.02
C LYS A 153 -1.78 1.25 18.89
N LEU A 154 -1.19 1.12 17.71
CA LEU A 154 -0.06 0.23 17.48
C LEU A 154 1.26 1.01 17.52
N LYS A 155 1.80 1.12 18.72
CA LYS A 155 3.17 1.65 18.93
C LYS A 155 4.05 0.49 19.40
N TYR A 156 5.11 0.15 18.61
CA TYR A 156 6.42 -0.44 18.96
C TYR A 156 6.94 -1.53 18.00
N GLY A 157 8.15 -1.29 17.46
CA GLY A 157 9.01 -2.27 16.76
C GLY A 157 8.71 -2.45 15.26
N ASP A 158 9.63 -3.09 14.52
CA ASP A 158 9.49 -3.34 13.08
C ASP A 158 8.30 -4.27 12.76
N SER A 159 7.97 -5.20 13.66
CA SER A 159 6.76 -6.03 13.56
C SER A 159 5.46 -5.24 13.79
N ALA A 160 5.51 -4.09 14.47
CA ALA A 160 4.33 -3.26 14.69
C ALA A 160 3.85 -2.54 13.43
N GLN A 161 4.75 -2.22 12.50
CA GLN A 161 4.38 -1.62 11.22
C GLN A 161 3.55 -2.61 10.37
N ALA A 162 3.97 -3.87 10.32
CA ALA A 162 3.25 -4.92 9.62
C ALA A 162 1.86 -5.18 10.22
N GLU A 163 1.76 -5.22 11.54
CA GLU A 163 0.48 -5.40 12.25
C GLU A 163 -0.45 -4.19 12.09
N THR A 164 0.11 -2.97 12.06
CA THR A 164 -0.66 -1.74 11.75
C THR A 164 -1.30 -1.84 10.38
N VAL A 165 -0.53 -2.18 9.36
CA VAL A 165 -1.03 -2.33 7.99
C VAL A 165 -2.06 -3.45 7.89
N ARG A 166 -1.82 -4.58 8.55
CA ARG A 166 -2.78 -5.69 8.62
C ARG A 166 -4.12 -5.25 9.21
N LYS A 167 -4.10 -4.53 10.34
CA LYS A 167 -5.33 -4.00 10.97
C LYS A 167 -6.01 -2.93 10.12
N MET A 168 -5.23 -2.08 9.42
CA MET A 168 -5.78 -1.14 8.44
C MET A 168 -6.58 -1.87 7.37
N VAL A 169 -6.05 -2.95 6.82
CA VAL A 169 -6.71 -3.74 5.79
C VAL A 169 -7.99 -4.40 6.33
N VAL A 170 -7.96 -4.93 7.57
CA VAL A 170 -9.15 -5.48 8.23
C VAL A 170 -10.23 -4.41 8.45
N ALA A 171 -9.83 -3.21 8.88
CA ALA A 171 -10.77 -2.11 9.04
C ALA A 171 -11.34 -1.64 7.69
N MET A 172 -10.51 -1.60 6.65
CA MET A 172 -10.93 -1.28 5.28
C MET A 172 -11.94 -2.27 4.71
N SER A 173 -11.77 -3.57 4.99
CA SER A 173 -12.69 -4.60 4.50
C SER A 173 -14.08 -4.47 5.11
N LYS A 174 -14.19 -3.86 6.29
CA LYS A 174 -15.47 -3.55 6.95
C LYS A 174 -16.12 -2.28 6.39
N ASP A 175 -15.34 -1.21 6.29
CA ASP A 175 -15.79 0.06 5.74
C ASP A 175 -14.60 0.89 5.22
N ILE A 176 -14.54 1.09 3.94
CA ILE A 176 -13.45 1.81 3.26
C ILE A 176 -13.38 3.30 3.68
N ARG A 177 -14.47 3.88 4.22
CA ARG A 177 -14.47 5.26 4.74
C ARG A 177 -13.45 5.46 5.87
N VAL A 178 -13.19 4.42 6.65
CA VAL A 178 -12.14 4.42 7.68
C VAL A 178 -10.77 4.76 7.09
N LEU A 179 -10.42 4.14 5.95
CA LEU A 179 -9.17 4.45 5.26
C LEU A 179 -9.16 5.86 4.67
N VAL A 180 -10.28 6.32 4.11
CA VAL A 180 -10.35 7.67 3.52
C VAL A 180 -10.17 8.74 4.61
N ILE A 181 -10.75 8.54 5.81
CA ILE A 181 -10.49 9.41 6.97
C ILE A 181 -9.00 9.35 7.33
N LYS A 182 -8.41 8.15 7.42
CA LYS A 182 -7.00 7.99 7.78
C LYS A 182 -6.03 8.58 6.76
N LEU A 183 -6.35 8.54 5.47
CA LEU A 183 -5.58 9.22 4.42
C LEU A 183 -5.65 10.75 4.56
N ALA A 184 -6.82 11.30 4.89
CA ALA A 184 -6.98 12.74 5.13
C ALA A 184 -6.25 13.19 6.42
N ASP A 185 -6.31 12.39 7.49
CA ASP A 185 -5.52 12.59 8.72
C ASP A 185 -4.01 12.58 8.41
N ARG A 186 -3.52 11.54 7.71
CA ARG A 186 -2.12 11.45 7.30
C ARG A 186 -1.68 12.64 6.47
N LEU A 187 -2.52 13.11 5.55
CA LEU A 187 -2.23 14.27 4.73
C LEU A 187 -2.10 15.56 5.58
N HIS A 188 -3.05 15.79 6.49
CA HIS A 188 -2.96 16.96 7.38
C HIS A 188 -1.74 16.86 8.31
N ASN A 189 -1.45 15.69 8.85
CA ASN A 189 -0.23 15.48 9.64
C ASN A 189 1.04 15.71 8.81
N ALA A 190 1.09 15.27 7.55
CA ALA A 190 2.21 15.52 6.64
C ALA A 190 2.44 17.01 6.39
N ARG A 191 1.38 17.78 6.23
CA ARG A 191 1.43 19.23 6.10
C ARG A 191 2.07 19.93 7.30
N THR A 192 2.03 19.31 8.50
CA THR A 192 2.54 19.87 9.75
C THR A 192 3.88 19.27 10.20
N TRP A 193 4.58 18.45 9.39
CA TRP A 193 5.86 17.86 9.73
C TRP A 193 6.97 18.85 10.06
N GLY A 194 6.88 20.09 9.59
CA GLY A 194 7.83 21.15 9.94
C GLY A 194 7.90 21.49 11.44
N PHE A 195 6.88 21.11 12.22
CA PHE A 195 6.82 21.31 13.68
C PHE A 195 7.18 20.05 14.49
N VAL A 196 7.59 18.97 13.81
CA VAL A 196 7.93 17.68 14.42
C VAL A 196 9.44 17.45 14.29
N PRO A 197 10.11 16.75 15.25
CA PRO A 197 11.53 16.41 15.14
C PRO A 197 11.87 15.73 13.80
N ALA A 198 13.01 16.09 13.22
CA ALA A 198 13.41 15.66 11.86
C ALA A 198 13.43 14.14 11.68
N GLU A 199 13.90 13.38 12.67
CA GLU A 199 13.94 11.92 12.64
C GLU A 199 12.53 11.32 12.58
N SER A 200 11.61 11.81 13.42
CA SER A 200 10.20 11.38 13.42
C SER A 200 9.52 11.72 12.10
N SER A 201 9.79 12.92 11.54
CA SER A 201 9.25 13.33 10.23
C SER A 201 9.76 12.41 9.11
N ARG A 202 11.05 12.06 9.10
CA ARG A 202 11.65 11.15 8.12
C ARG A 202 11.01 9.77 8.14
N ARG A 203 10.90 9.16 9.32
CA ARG A 203 10.24 7.86 9.47
C ARG A 203 8.80 7.89 8.95
N LYS A 204 8.03 8.91 9.35
CA LYS A 204 6.64 9.07 8.88
C LYS A 204 6.54 9.36 7.38
N ALA A 205 7.49 10.09 6.81
CA ALA A 205 7.54 10.36 5.38
C ALA A 205 7.86 9.08 4.57
N GLN A 206 8.79 8.25 5.06
CA GLN A 206 9.10 6.95 4.47
C GLN A 206 7.88 6.04 4.47
N GLU A 207 7.24 5.86 5.63
CA GLU A 207 5.99 5.09 5.76
C GLU A 207 4.90 5.62 4.82
N THR A 208 4.81 6.93 4.66
CA THR A 208 3.81 7.57 3.77
C THR A 208 4.06 7.22 2.30
N LEU A 209 5.31 7.24 1.84
CA LEU A 209 5.65 6.85 0.47
C LEU A 209 5.46 5.35 0.21
N GLU A 210 5.75 4.52 1.21
CA GLU A 210 5.68 3.06 1.05
C GLU A 210 4.26 2.49 1.18
N ILE A 211 3.39 3.14 1.96
CA ILE A 211 2.07 2.59 2.31
C ILE A 211 0.94 3.52 1.92
N TYR A 212 0.90 4.75 2.46
CA TYR A 212 -0.29 5.61 2.33
C TYR A 212 -0.47 6.20 0.93
N ALA A 213 0.60 6.65 0.28
CA ALA A 213 0.50 7.18 -1.09
C ALA A 213 0.12 6.10 -2.12
N PRO A 214 0.69 4.88 -2.07
CA PRO A 214 0.21 3.75 -2.86
C PRO A 214 -1.24 3.35 -2.58
N LEU A 215 -1.70 3.34 -1.32
CA LEU A 215 -3.10 3.09 -0.98
C LEU A 215 -4.03 4.16 -1.57
N ALA A 216 -3.66 5.45 -1.45
CA ALA A 216 -4.40 6.54 -2.08
C ALA A 216 -4.46 6.38 -3.61
N HIS A 217 -3.38 5.90 -4.22
CA HIS A 217 -3.35 5.57 -5.66
C HIS A 217 -4.32 4.45 -6.03
N ARG A 218 -4.34 3.39 -5.23
CA ARG A 218 -5.22 2.23 -5.42
C ARG A 218 -6.68 2.63 -5.32
N LEU A 219 -7.01 3.50 -4.37
CA LEU A 219 -8.35 4.07 -4.22
C LEU A 219 -8.71 5.16 -5.26
N GLY A 220 -7.78 5.48 -6.17
CA GLY A 220 -7.99 6.50 -7.19
C GLY A 220 -7.97 7.94 -6.67
N ILE A 221 -7.69 8.19 -5.37
CA ILE A 221 -7.69 9.52 -4.75
C ILE A 221 -6.37 10.23 -5.09
N GLN A 222 -6.27 10.70 -6.35
CA GLN A 222 -5.02 11.22 -6.88
C GLN A 222 -4.56 12.50 -6.20
N ASN A 223 -5.47 13.36 -5.77
CA ASN A 223 -5.12 14.62 -5.09
C ASN A 223 -4.37 14.35 -3.78
N ILE A 224 -4.87 13.44 -2.93
CA ILE A 224 -4.20 13.04 -1.69
C ILE A 224 -2.86 12.37 -2.01
N LYS A 225 -2.84 11.44 -2.97
CA LYS A 225 -1.62 10.73 -3.37
C LYS A 225 -0.49 11.70 -3.72
N TRP A 226 -0.74 12.61 -4.63
CA TRP A 226 0.30 13.51 -5.13
C TRP A 226 0.84 14.43 -4.05
N GLU A 227 -0.02 14.97 -3.19
CA GLU A 227 0.41 15.84 -2.10
C GLU A 227 1.21 15.05 -1.04
N LEU A 228 0.78 13.83 -0.69
CA LEU A 228 1.55 12.94 0.19
C LEU A 228 2.93 12.61 -0.38
N GLU A 229 3.02 12.32 -1.69
CA GLU A 229 4.29 12.06 -2.37
C GLU A 229 5.22 13.29 -2.35
N ASP A 230 4.73 14.47 -2.70
CA ASP A 230 5.53 15.69 -2.76
C ASP A 230 5.99 16.14 -1.37
N LEU A 231 5.13 16.07 -0.34
CA LEU A 231 5.49 16.39 1.05
C LEU A 231 6.51 15.41 1.61
N SER A 232 6.35 14.10 1.34
CA SER A 232 7.30 13.08 1.77
C SER A 232 8.64 13.24 1.07
N PHE A 233 8.63 13.54 -0.22
CA PHE A 233 9.83 13.80 -1.01
C PHE A 233 10.63 15.00 -0.47
N ALA A 234 9.95 16.10 -0.13
CA ALA A 234 10.58 17.27 0.45
C ALA A 234 11.28 16.99 1.78
N VAL A 235 10.73 16.08 2.61
CA VAL A 235 11.30 15.69 3.91
C VAL A 235 12.47 14.70 3.74
N LEU A 236 12.33 13.71 2.84
CA LEU A 236 13.33 12.66 2.68
C LEU A 236 14.56 13.12 1.89
N TYR A 237 14.35 13.93 0.84
CA TYR A 237 15.36 14.38 -0.10
C TYR A 237 15.34 15.91 -0.30
N PRO A 238 15.55 16.71 0.76
CA PRO A 238 15.35 18.16 0.70
C PRO A 238 16.25 18.87 -0.33
N LYS A 239 17.48 18.41 -0.54
CA LYS A 239 18.39 18.98 -1.53
C LYS A 239 17.86 18.77 -2.96
N LEU A 240 17.46 17.55 -3.29
CA LEU A 240 16.91 17.21 -4.60
C LEU A 240 15.56 17.89 -4.85
N TYR A 241 14.74 18.05 -3.80
CA TYR A 241 13.48 18.77 -3.91
C TYR A 241 13.71 20.24 -4.34
N VAL A 242 14.64 20.94 -3.67
CA VAL A 242 14.98 22.34 -4.00
C VAL A 242 15.59 22.44 -5.40
N GLU A 243 16.45 21.50 -5.79
CA GLU A 243 17.05 21.46 -7.12
C GLU A 243 15.97 21.33 -8.22
N ILE A 244 15.07 20.35 -8.09
CA ILE A 244 13.97 20.15 -9.03
C ILE A 244 13.02 21.36 -9.03
N GLU A 245 12.70 21.91 -7.87
CA GLU A 245 11.88 23.12 -7.75
C GLU A 245 12.49 24.30 -8.53
N ASN A 246 13.80 24.52 -8.39
CA ASN A 246 14.52 25.57 -9.12
C ASN A 246 14.54 25.32 -10.62
N LEU A 247 14.81 24.09 -11.07
CA LEU A 247 14.74 23.71 -12.48
C LEU A 247 13.36 23.98 -13.10
N VAL A 248 12.31 23.64 -12.37
CA VAL A 248 10.92 23.90 -12.78
C VAL A 248 10.63 25.39 -12.82
N LYS A 249 11.03 26.16 -11.77
CA LYS A 249 10.80 27.61 -11.68
C LYS A 249 11.49 28.39 -12.79
N GLN A 250 12.74 28.07 -13.10
CA GLN A 250 13.52 28.74 -14.17
C GLN A 250 12.83 28.64 -15.53
N ARG A 251 12.13 27.55 -15.80
CA ARG A 251 11.47 27.30 -17.08
C ARG A 251 9.97 27.63 -17.08
N THR A 252 9.43 28.05 -15.94
CA THR A 252 7.99 28.33 -15.79
C THR A 252 7.47 29.39 -16.74
N PRO A 253 8.10 30.58 -16.91
CA PRO A 253 7.55 31.62 -17.78
C PRO A 253 7.42 31.17 -19.24
N GLN A 254 8.48 30.58 -19.81
CA GLN A 254 8.46 30.06 -21.18
C GLN A 254 7.49 28.90 -21.37
N ARG A 255 7.30 28.10 -20.30
CA ARG A 255 6.37 26.97 -20.29
C ARG A 255 4.93 27.45 -20.23
N GLU A 256 4.62 28.45 -19.41
CA GLU A 256 3.28 29.02 -19.29
C GLU A 256 2.82 29.67 -20.59
N GLU A 257 3.68 30.44 -21.23
CA GLU A 257 3.40 31.00 -22.56
C GLU A 257 3.10 29.90 -23.58
N PHE A 258 3.94 28.87 -23.60
CA PHE A 258 3.75 27.73 -24.52
C PHE A 258 2.46 26.96 -24.23
N VAL A 259 2.14 26.67 -22.95
CA VAL A 259 0.89 26.02 -22.54
C VAL A 259 -0.30 26.87 -22.97
N GLN A 260 -0.23 28.20 -22.80
CA GLN A 260 -1.31 29.10 -23.20
C GLN A 260 -1.52 29.11 -24.72
N GLN A 261 -0.45 29.07 -25.52
CA GLN A 261 -0.52 28.94 -26.98
C GLN A 261 -1.24 27.63 -27.37
N VAL A 262 -0.89 26.49 -26.74
CA VAL A 262 -1.56 25.21 -26.96
C VAL A 262 -3.02 25.25 -26.56
N ILE A 263 -3.34 25.81 -25.38
CA ILE A 263 -4.72 25.96 -24.90
C ILE A 263 -5.56 26.77 -25.88
N ASN A 264 -5.04 27.89 -26.37
CA ASN A 264 -5.73 28.75 -27.34
C ASN A 264 -6.00 28.01 -28.67
N ALA A 265 -5.02 27.28 -29.18
CA ALA A 265 -5.16 26.48 -30.39
C ALA A 265 -6.25 25.41 -30.24
N VAL A 266 -6.21 24.64 -29.14
CA VAL A 266 -7.21 23.60 -28.86
C VAL A 266 -8.61 24.19 -28.64
N ASN A 267 -8.73 25.32 -27.95
CA ASN A 267 -10.01 26.00 -27.77
C ASN A 267 -10.63 26.45 -29.10
N ASN A 268 -9.80 26.89 -30.06
CA ASN A 268 -10.26 27.23 -31.41
C ASN A 268 -10.74 25.97 -32.16
N ASP A 269 -10.04 24.84 -32.03
CA ASP A 269 -10.47 23.57 -32.63
C ASP A 269 -11.80 23.09 -32.04
N LEU A 270 -11.96 23.14 -30.71
CA LEU A 270 -13.22 22.80 -30.04
C LEU A 270 -14.39 23.67 -30.55
N LYS A 271 -14.17 24.99 -30.70
CA LYS A 271 -15.16 25.92 -31.25
C LYS A 271 -15.53 25.56 -32.70
N SER A 272 -14.53 25.30 -33.54
CA SER A 272 -14.73 24.93 -34.95
C SER A 272 -15.49 23.61 -35.08
N ALA A 273 -15.21 22.65 -34.22
CA ALA A 273 -15.90 21.36 -34.15
C ALA A 273 -17.26 21.42 -33.44
N LYS A 274 -17.68 22.59 -32.92
CA LYS A 274 -18.89 22.78 -32.09
C LYS A 274 -18.93 21.88 -30.84
N ILE A 275 -17.79 21.53 -30.29
CA ILE A 275 -17.66 20.71 -29.08
C ILE A 275 -17.55 21.64 -27.86
N LYS A 276 -18.45 21.45 -26.88
CA LYS A 276 -18.33 22.15 -25.60
C LYS A 276 -17.29 21.46 -24.74
N GLY A 277 -16.23 22.17 -24.36
CA GLY A 277 -15.17 21.62 -23.53
C GLY A 277 -14.40 22.68 -22.78
N LYS A 278 -13.67 22.25 -21.75
CA LYS A 278 -12.78 23.09 -20.93
C LYS A 278 -11.35 22.58 -21.09
N VAL A 279 -10.44 23.47 -21.48
CA VAL A 279 -9.01 23.14 -21.61
C VAL A 279 -8.26 23.79 -20.45
N VAL A 280 -7.51 22.99 -19.69
CA VAL A 280 -6.70 23.46 -18.55
C VAL A 280 -5.29 22.92 -18.62
N GLY A 281 -4.31 23.76 -18.20
CA GLY A 281 -2.93 23.31 -18.02
C GLY A 281 -2.83 22.33 -16.85
N ARG A 282 -1.93 21.35 -16.96
CA ARG A 282 -1.66 20.37 -15.90
C ARG A 282 -0.22 20.50 -15.42
N PRO A 283 0.02 21.09 -14.24
CA PRO A 283 1.35 21.10 -13.66
C PRO A 283 1.78 19.66 -13.30
N LYS A 284 3.07 19.37 -13.41
CA LYS A 284 3.65 18.09 -12.98
C LYS A 284 4.15 18.18 -11.55
N GLN A 285 3.88 17.15 -10.75
CA GLN A 285 4.33 17.03 -9.38
C GLN A 285 5.84 16.77 -9.31
N TYR A 286 6.53 17.34 -8.31
CA TYR A 286 7.99 17.26 -8.15
C TYR A 286 8.48 15.83 -7.92
N TYR A 287 7.77 15.04 -7.12
CA TYR A 287 8.13 13.61 -6.92
C TYR A 287 8.04 12.81 -8.22
N SER A 288 7.06 13.09 -9.06
CA SER A 288 6.93 12.44 -10.37
C SER A 288 8.08 12.81 -11.33
N ILE A 289 8.64 14.02 -11.22
CA ILE A 289 9.84 14.45 -11.95
C ILE A 289 11.06 13.71 -11.41
N TYR A 290 11.25 13.70 -10.08
CA TYR A 290 12.31 12.94 -9.40
C TYR A 290 12.36 11.47 -9.83
N GLN A 291 11.21 10.80 -9.82
CA GLN A 291 11.09 9.41 -10.25
C GLN A 291 11.57 9.18 -11.70
N LYS A 292 11.37 10.15 -12.59
CA LYS A 292 11.82 10.05 -13.98
C LYS A 292 13.30 10.36 -14.15
N MET A 293 13.81 11.34 -13.43
CA MET A 293 15.22 11.73 -13.50
C MET A 293 16.12 10.70 -12.84
N ILE A 294 15.88 10.41 -11.55
CA ILE A 294 16.80 9.62 -10.74
C ILE A 294 16.54 8.12 -10.89
N VAL A 295 15.28 7.68 -10.76
CA VAL A 295 14.97 6.23 -10.78
C VAL A 295 15.02 5.66 -12.21
N ARG A 296 14.70 6.47 -13.25
CA ARG A 296 14.71 6.03 -14.66
C ARG A 296 15.88 6.57 -15.46
N GLY A 297 16.79 7.32 -14.85
CA GLY A 297 18.01 7.85 -15.49
C GLY A 297 17.75 8.77 -16.67
N ARG A 298 16.65 9.57 -16.65
CA ARG A 298 16.32 10.51 -17.75
C ARG A 298 16.80 11.90 -17.40
N ASP A 299 17.40 12.57 -18.36
CA ASP A 299 17.69 13.99 -18.23
C ASP A 299 16.42 14.80 -18.14
N PHE A 300 16.49 15.93 -17.40
CA PHE A 300 15.34 16.82 -17.22
C PHE A 300 14.76 17.30 -18.56
N ASP A 301 15.62 17.51 -19.56
CA ASP A 301 15.23 17.94 -20.91
C ASP A 301 14.54 16.84 -21.71
N GLU A 302 14.75 15.59 -21.38
CA GLU A 302 14.08 14.43 -21.97
C GLU A 302 12.70 14.15 -21.38
N ILE A 303 12.30 14.90 -20.34
CA ILE A 303 10.97 14.76 -19.73
C ILE A 303 9.94 15.54 -20.55
N TYR A 304 9.52 14.97 -21.68
CA TYR A 304 8.55 15.56 -22.63
C TYR A 304 7.19 15.90 -22.00
N ASP A 305 6.80 15.30 -20.87
CA ASP A 305 5.52 15.48 -20.20
C ASP A 305 5.56 16.52 -19.06
N LEU A 306 6.58 17.37 -19.04
CA LEU A 306 6.59 18.57 -18.18
C LEU A 306 5.51 19.56 -18.58
N VAL A 307 5.12 19.55 -19.85
CA VAL A 307 4.01 20.33 -20.40
C VAL A 307 2.85 19.39 -20.69
N GLY A 308 1.80 19.52 -19.92
CA GLY A 308 0.58 18.76 -20.13
C GLY A 308 -0.65 19.67 -20.15
N ILE A 309 -1.61 19.33 -20.98
CA ILE A 309 -2.95 19.92 -20.93
C ILE A 309 -3.99 18.83 -20.70
N ARG A 310 -5.11 19.25 -20.13
CA ARG A 310 -6.27 18.40 -19.92
C ARG A 310 -7.48 19.03 -20.60
N ILE A 311 -8.21 18.21 -21.33
CA ILE A 311 -9.42 18.60 -22.03
C ILE A 311 -10.59 17.84 -21.43
N LEU A 312 -11.57 18.58 -20.92
CA LEU A 312 -12.79 18.03 -20.32
C LEU A 312 -13.94 18.30 -21.29
N VAL A 313 -14.70 17.26 -21.61
CA VAL A 313 -15.84 17.31 -22.54
C VAL A 313 -17.05 16.59 -21.99
N GLY A 314 -18.21 16.78 -22.62
CA GLY A 314 -19.48 16.26 -22.10
C GLY A 314 -19.75 14.77 -22.35
N SER A 315 -19.12 14.17 -23.40
CA SER A 315 -19.42 12.79 -23.79
C SER A 315 -18.18 12.03 -24.26
N VAL A 316 -18.26 10.68 -24.21
CA VAL A 316 -17.20 9.79 -24.75
C VAL A 316 -16.99 10.03 -26.24
N ARG A 317 -18.07 10.24 -27.00
CA ARG A 317 -18.01 10.58 -28.43
C ARG A 317 -17.15 11.83 -28.66
N ASP A 318 -17.35 12.86 -27.84
CA ASP A 318 -16.58 14.11 -27.93
C ASP A 318 -15.11 13.88 -27.59
N CYS A 319 -14.77 12.96 -26.68
CA CYS A 319 -13.38 12.61 -26.38
C CYS A 319 -12.65 12.14 -27.65
N TYR A 320 -13.24 11.23 -28.40
CA TYR A 320 -12.64 10.72 -29.65
C TYR A 320 -12.64 11.76 -30.78
N ALA A 321 -13.69 12.60 -30.87
CA ALA A 321 -13.74 13.69 -31.83
C ALA A 321 -12.63 14.72 -31.59
N VAL A 322 -12.38 15.09 -30.33
CA VAL A 322 -11.28 15.97 -29.93
C VAL A 322 -9.94 15.33 -30.25
N LEU A 323 -9.75 14.04 -29.99
CA LEU A 323 -8.54 13.31 -30.33
C LEU A 323 -8.25 13.41 -31.85
N GLY A 324 -9.25 13.18 -32.68
CA GLY A 324 -9.13 13.32 -34.14
C GLY A 324 -8.72 14.73 -34.57
N SER A 325 -9.34 15.78 -33.99
CA SER A 325 -8.99 17.17 -34.26
C SER A 325 -7.54 17.50 -33.86
N ILE A 326 -7.08 16.98 -32.72
CA ILE A 326 -5.72 17.18 -32.24
C ILE A 326 -4.70 16.49 -33.15
N HIS A 327 -4.95 15.24 -33.54
CA HIS A 327 -4.05 14.49 -34.44
C HIS A 327 -4.06 15.03 -35.85
N ALA A 328 -5.13 15.66 -36.31
CA ALA A 328 -5.17 16.39 -37.57
C ALA A 328 -4.32 17.69 -37.55
N ARG A 329 -4.22 18.32 -36.35
CA ARG A 329 -3.42 19.55 -36.20
C ARG A 329 -1.95 19.28 -35.94
N TRP A 330 -1.64 18.28 -35.11
CA TRP A 330 -0.28 17.96 -34.66
C TRP A 330 0.00 16.47 -34.77
N ASN A 331 1.17 16.14 -35.26
CA ASN A 331 1.60 14.74 -35.43
C ASN A 331 1.79 14.07 -34.08
N PRO A 332 1.10 12.93 -33.81
CA PRO A 332 1.31 12.16 -32.60
C PRO A 332 2.67 11.46 -32.60
N ILE A 333 3.31 11.36 -31.42
CA ILE A 333 4.53 10.60 -31.23
C ILE A 333 4.17 9.10 -31.17
N PRO A 334 4.76 8.25 -32.04
CA PRO A 334 4.48 6.81 -32.07
C PRO A 334 4.69 6.15 -30.71
N GLY A 335 3.80 5.21 -30.32
CA GLY A 335 3.87 4.48 -29.06
C GLY A 335 3.50 5.30 -27.82
N ARG A 336 3.08 6.57 -27.97
CA ARG A 336 2.68 7.44 -26.86
C ARG A 336 1.18 7.63 -26.72
N PHE A 337 0.39 7.04 -27.59
CA PHE A 337 -1.06 7.00 -27.46
C PHE A 337 -1.48 5.87 -26.51
N LYS A 338 -2.42 6.15 -25.61
CA LYS A 338 -3.03 5.17 -24.71
C LYS A 338 -4.51 5.47 -24.54
N ASP A 339 -5.32 4.46 -24.81
CA ASP A 339 -6.76 4.52 -24.65
C ASP A 339 -7.19 3.83 -23.35
N TYR A 340 -7.31 4.63 -22.29
CA TYR A 340 -7.84 4.16 -21.02
C TYR A 340 -9.37 4.35 -20.91
N ILE A 341 -10.07 4.81 -21.98
CA ILE A 341 -11.52 4.77 -22.02
C ILE A 341 -11.98 3.39 -22.45
N ALA A 342 -11.38 2.84 -23.50
CA ALA A 342 -11.67 1.49 -23.97
C ALA A 342 -11.13 0.41 -23.01
N THR A 343 -9.97 0.66 -22.39
CA THR A 343 -9.35 -0.26 -21.42
C THR A 343 -9.03 0.49 -20.14
N PRO A 344 -10.01 0.62 -19.22
CA PRO A 344 -9.81 1.31 -17.94
C PRO A 344 -8.71 0.67 -17.11
N LYS A 345 -8.01 1.47 -16.30
CA LYS A 345 -7.08 0.93 -15.31
C LYS A 345 -7.83 0.24 -14.17
N PHE A 346 -7.13 -0.58 -13.39
CA PHE A 346 -7.68 -1.29 -12.21
C PHE A 346 -8.43 -0.37 -11.22
N ASN A 347 -8.01 0.91 -11.10
CA ASN A 347 -8.66 1.92 -10.27
C ASN A 347 -9.74 2.71 -11.02
N LEU A 348 -10.32 2.13 -12.04
CA LEU A 348 -11.36 2.69 -12.90
C LEU A 348 -11.00 4.03 -13.56
N TYR A 349 -9.69 4.34 -13.62
CA TYR A 349 -9.20 5.53 -14.30
C TYR A 349 -9.44 5.43 -15.80
N GLN A 350 -10.15 6.40 -16.35
CA GLN A 350 -10.47 6.53 -17.77
C GLN A 350 -9.98 7.87 -18.33
N SER A 351 -9.29 7.85 -19.45
CA SER A 351 -8.85 9.03 -20.19
C SER A 351 -8.18 8.60 -21.49
N LEU A 352 -8.26 9.37 -22.54
CA LEU A 352 -7.34 9.25 -23.67
C LEU A 352 -6.06 10.02 -23.34
N HIS A 353 -4.91 9.40 -23.59
CA HIS A 353 -3.60 10.04 -23.45
C HIS A 353 -2.90 10.03 -24.80
N THR A 354 -2.48 11.18 -25.25
CA THR A 354 -1.63 11.29 -26.45
C THR A 354 -0.51 12.28 -26.20
N THR A 355 0.63 12.08 -26.83
CA THR A 355 1.72 13.05 -26.87
C THR A 355 1.92 13.47 -28.33
N VAL A 356 1.83 14.76 -28.58
CA VAL A 356 1.95 15.33 -29.92
C VAL A 356 3.13 16.29 -30.03
N ILE A 357 3.62 16.51 -31.23
CA ILE A 357 4.61 17.55 -31.54
C ILE A 357 3.85 18.86 -31.77
N GLY A 358 3.77 19.67 -30.71
CA GLY A 358 3.06 20.95 -30.72
C GLY A 358 3.83 22.11 -31.32
N PRO A 359 3.45 23.37 -31.04
CA PRO A 359 4.12 24.57 -31.55
C PRO A 359 5.63 24.55 -31.27
N LYS A 360 6.42 25.13 -32.17
CA LYS A 360 7.88 25.21 -32.05
C LYS A 360 8.59 23.85 -31.92
N GLY A 361 7.96 22.73 -32.40
CA GLY A 361 8.52 21.38 -32.32
C GLY A 361 8.60 20.76 -30.93
N ARG A 362 7.90 21.33 -29.93
CA ARG A 362 7.92 20.83 -28.53
C ARG A 362 6.84 19.77 -28.33
N ALA A 363 7.19 18.72 -27.59
CA ALA A 363 6.22 17.69 -27.22
C ALA A 363 5.23 18.18 -26.15
N VAL A 364 3.95 17.81 -26.32
CA VAL A 364 2.85 18.12 -25.39
C VAL A 364 2.10 16.85 -25.05
N GLU A 365 1.95 16.53 -23.75
CA GLU A 365 1.05 15.47 -23.30
C GLU A 365 -0.38 16.04 -23.21
N ILE A 366 -1.31 15.38 -23.85
CA ILE A 366 -2.72 15.76 -23.86
C ILE A 366 -3.56 14.64 -23.26
N GLN A 367 -4.34 14.98 -22.24
CA GLN A 367 -5.31 14.09 -21.60
C GLN A 367 -6.72 14.55 -21.95
N ILE A 368 -7.52 13.64 -22.50
CA ILE A 368 -8.91 13.94 -22.89
C ILE A 368 -9.83 13.00 -22.13
N ARG A 369 -10.83 13.54 -21.48
CA ARG A 369 -11.81 12.76 -20.69
C ARG A 369 -13.10 13.54 -20.46
N THR A 370 -14.17 12.85 -20.09
CA THR A 370 -15.42 13.51 -19.71
C THR A 370 -15.30 14.14 -18.32
N ASP A 371 -16.25 15.06 -17.98
CA ASP A 371 -16.35 15.62 -16.64
C ASP A 371 -16.54 14.52 -15.57
N GLU A 372 -17.31 13.48 -15.87
CA GLU A 372 -17.53 12.34 -14.99
C GLU A 372 -16.23 11.53 -14.78
N MET A 373 -15.52 11.19 -15.86
CA MET A 373 -14.21 10.53 -15.78
C MET A 373 -13.20 11.38 -15.01
N HIS A 374 -13.32 12.70 -15.12
CA HIS A 374 -12.48 13.62 -14.35
C HIS A 374 -12.75 13.52 -12.86
N GLN A 375 -14.00 13.54 -12.46
CA GLN A 375 -14.39 13.37 -11.05
C GLN A 375 -13.87 12.02 -10.51
N ARG A 376 -14.10 10.92 -11.22
CA ARG A 376 -13.57 9.60 -10.84
C ARG A 376 -12.05 9.57 -10.75
N ALA A 377 -11.35 10.20 -11.69
CA ALA A 377 -9.89 10.22 -11.72
C ALA A 377 -9.23 11.08 -10.64
N GLU A 378 -9.90 12.12 -10.12
CA GLU A 378 -9.37 13.00 -9.06
C GLU A 378 -9.77 12.51 -7.66
N PHE A 379 -11.01 11.99 -7.53
CA PHE A 379 -11.60 11.67 -6.23
C PHE A 379 -11.77 10.16 -5.99
N GLY A 380 -11.55 9.31 -7.03
CA GLY A 380 -11.59 7.86 -6.90
C GLY A 380 -12.88 7.34 -6.27
N VAL A 381 -12.72 6.44 -5.30
CA VAL A 381 -13.83 5.84 -4.54
C VAL A 381 -14.71 6.90 -3.87
N ALA A 382 -14.16 8.06 -3.48
CA ALA A 382 -14.95 9.15 -2.89
C ALA A 382 -16.00 9.72 -3.86
N ALA A 383 -15.74 9.75 -5.17
CA ALA A 383 -16.70 10.18 -6.18
C ALA A 383 -17.92 9.24 -6.26
N HIS A 384 -17.72 7.95 -6.00
CA HIS A 384 -18.75 6.92 -6.04
C HIS A 384 -19.76 7.06 -4.91
N TRP A 385 -19.31 7.41 -3.69
CA TRP A 385 -20.22 7.66 -2.56
C TRP A 385 -21.09 8.89 -2.75
N LYS A 386 -20.55 9.92 -3.38
CA LYS A 386 -21.34 11.09 -3.75
C LYS A 386 -22.54 10.72 -4.62
N TYR A 387 -22.41 9.70 -5.46
CA TYR A 387 -23.49 9.19 -6.30
C TYR A 387 -24.49 8.33 -5.51
N LYS A 388 -24.00 7.40 -4.65
CA LYS A 388 -24.87 6.54 -3.80
C LYS A 388 -25.71 7.34 -2.80
N GLU A 389 -25.15 8.34 -2.14
CA GLU A 389 -25.89 9.20 -1.21
C GLU A 389 -26.95 10.06 -1.93
N ARG A 390 -26.75 10.39 -3.20
CA ARG A 390 -27.75 11.08 -4.03
C ARG A 390 -28.95 10.21 -4.42
N ILE A 391 -28.72 8.89 -4.53
CA ILE A 391 -29.75 7.92 -5.00
C ILE A 391 -30.53 7.31 -3.83
N ASN A 392 -30.03 7.33 -2.59
CA ASN A 392 -30.71 6.76 -1.41
C ASN A 392 -32.07 7.39 -1.07
N GLY A 393 -32.66 8.14 -2.00
CA GLY A 393 -34.11 8.49 -2.07
C GLY A 393 -34.98 7.46 -2.79
N GLY A 394 -34.46 6.32 -3.26
CA GLY A 394 -35.30 5.29 -3.90
C GLY A 394 -34.54 4.34 -4.83
N LYS A 395 -34.51 3.05 -4.44
CA LYS A 395 -34.18 1.84 -5.20
C LYS A 395 -32.69 1.66 -5.61
N THR A 396 -32.07 0.67 -5.00
CA THR A 396 -30.83 0.02 -5.39
C THR A 396 -30.93 -0.57 -6.79
N SER A 397 -30.25 0.02 -7.76
CA SER A 397 -29.83 -0.67 -8.97
C SER A 397 -28.38 -1.17 -8.72
N SER A 398 -28.22 -2.48 -8.73
CA SER A 398 -26.91 -3.16 -8.70
C SER A 398 -26.24 -2.92 -10.06
N ASP A 399 -25.43 -1.86 -10.16
CA ASP A 399 -24.55 -1.68 -11.30
C ASP A 399 -23.28 -2.48 -11.10
N SER A 400 -22.95 -3.30 -12.09
CA SER A 400 -21.81 -4.24 -12.17
C SER A 400 -20.40 -3.63 -11.99
N HIS A 401 -20.30 -2.32 -11.76
CA HIS A 401 -19.03 -1.62 -11.48
C HIS A 401 -18.69 -1.53 -9.97
N ASP A 402 -19.68 -1.70 -9.08
CA ASP A 402 -19.47 -1.76 -7.62
C ASP A 402 -18.70 -3.01 -7.22
N ASP A 403 -18.81 -4.09 -8.01
CA ASP A 403 -18.21 -5.38 -7.71
C ASP A 403 -16.68 -5.40 -7.82
N ALA A 404 -16.07 -4.58 -8.69
CA ALA A 404 -14.62 -4.60 -8.91
C ALA A 404 -13.82 -3.94 -7.77
N ASP A 405 -14.31 -2.80 -7.23
CA ASP A 405 -13.65 -2.10 -6.11
C ASP A 405 -13.85 -2.86 -4.79
N MET A 406 -15.03 -3.46 -4.60
CA MET A 406 -15.32 -4.31 -3.46
C MET A 406 -14.63 -5.68 -3.58
N ALA A 407 -14.45 -6.21 -4.80
CA ALA A 407 -13.75 -7.46 -5.05
C ALA A 407 -12.27 -7.38 -4.65
N TRP A 408 -11.59 -6.26 -4.91
CA TRP A 408 -10.20 -6.08 -4.48
C TRP A 408 -10.09 -6.05 -2.94
N LEU A 409 -10.99 -5.33 -2.25
CA LEU A 409 -11.00 -5.29 -0.78
C LEU A 409 -11.35 -6.65 -0.18
N ALA A 410 -12.33 -7.36 -0.73
CA ALA A 410 -12.66 -8.71 -0.33
C ALA A 410 -11.47 -9.65 -0.53
N HIS A 411 -10.78 -9.54 -1.67
CA HIS A 411 -9.58 -10.31 -1.97
C HIS A 411 -8.45 -10.08 -0.96
N ILE A 412 -8.20 -8.83 -0.55
CA ILE A 412 -7.18 -8.54 0.48
C ILE A 412 -7.63 -9.05 1.85
N SER A 413 -8.92 -8.98 2.17
CA SER A 413 -9.48 -9.52 3.42
C SER A 413 -9.33 -11.04 3.50
N ASP A 414 -9.67 -11.75 2.42
CA ASP A 414 -9.52 -13.19 2.32
C ASP A 414 -8.04 -13.59 2.46
N TRP A 415 -7.17 -12.89 1.80
CA TRP A 415 -5.74 -13.12 1.89
C TRP A 415 -5.17 -12.83 3.28
N GLN A 416 -5.62 -11.77 3.95
CA GLN A 416 -5.24 -11.50 5.34
C GLN A 416 -5.67 -12.62 6.29
N ALA A 417 -6.86 -13.20 6.07
CA ALA A 417 -7.34 -14.33 6.86
C ALA A 417 -6.50 -15.61 6.64
N GLU A 418 -5.87 -15.73 5.47
CA GLU A 418 -5.05 -16.89 5.10
C GLU A 418 -3.56 -16.74 5.49
N THR A 419 -3.07 -15.52 5.76
CA THR A 419 -1.65 -15.26 6.08
C THR A 419 -1.48 -15.07 7.58
N ALA A 420 -0.78 -16.01 8.23
CA ALA A 420 -0.56 -15.98 9.68
C ALA A 420 0.53 -14.96 10.09
N ASP A 421 1.55 -14.74 9.24
CA ASP A 421 2.67 -13.82 9.52
C ASP A 421 2.34 -12.40 9.03
N PRO A 422 2.31 -11.40 9.94
CA PRO A 422 2.08 -10.01 9.57
C PRO A 422 3.15 -9.41 8.63
N ASN A 423 4.41 -9.85 8.74
CA ASN A 423 5.49 -9.34 7.88
C ASN A 423 5.35 -9.87 6.45
N GLU A 424 5.05 -11.16 6.30
CA GLU A 424 4.78 -11.76 4.99
C GLU A 424 3.59 -11.08 4.30
N PHE A 425 2.54 -10.76 5.07
CA PHE A 425 1.40 -9.99 4.58
C PHE A 425 1.81 -8.59 4.11
N LEU A 426 2.62 -7.87 4.91
CA LEU A 426 3.08 -6.52 4.57
C LEU A 426 3.95 -6.50 3.31
N ASP A 427 4.90 -7.42 3.19
CA ASP A 427 5.80 -7.50 2.04
C ASP A 427 5.03 -7.85 0.76
N SER A 428 4.08 -8.73 0.87
CA SER A 428 3.19 -9.09 -0.23
C SER A 428 2.28 -7.92 -0.60
N LEU A 429 1.76 -7.17 0.36
CA LEU A 429 0.97 -5.96 0.13
C LEU A 429 1.81 -4.85 -0.53
N ARG A 430 3.05 -4.62 -0.06
CA ARG A 430 4.00 -3.69 -0.69
C ARG A 430 4.28 -4.07 -2.13
N PHE A 431 4.47 -5.36 -2.38
CA PHE A 431 4.69 -5.88 -3.72
C PHE A 431 3.47 -5.63 -4.62
N GLU A 432 2.26 -5.98 -4.19
CA GLU A 432 1.03 -5.75 -4.97
C GLU A 432 0.73 -4.27 -5.22
N ILE A 433 0.98 -3.42 -4.22
CA ILE A 433 0.76 -1.98 -4.32
C ILE A 433 1.79 -1.32 -5.26
N GLY A 434 3.06 -1.77 -5.23
CA GLY A 434 4.18 -1.18 -5.96
C GLY A 434 4.47 -1.81 -7.33
N ALA A 435 3.94 -3.00 -7.62
CA ALA A 435 4.21 -3.72 -8.84
C ALA A 435 3.65 -2.98 -10.08
N LYS A 436 4.45 -2.95 -11.15
CA LYS A 436 3.89 -2.66 -12.49
C LYS A 436 2.97 -3.81 -12.84
N GLU A 437 1.77 -3.51 -13.30
CA GLU A 437 0.78 -4.51 -13.68
C GLU A 437 0.77 -4.74 -15.19
N VAL A 438 0.53 -5.97 -15.58
CA VAL A 438 0.14 -6.39 -16.94
C VAL A 438 -1.30 -6.86 -16.91
N TYR A 439 -2.07 -6.49 -17.91
CA TYR A 439 -3.48 -6.87 -18.05
C TYR A 439 -3.59 -7.91 -19.14
N VAL A 440 -4.09 -9.08 -18.77
CA VAL A 440 -4.30 -10.20 -19.67
C VAL A 440 -5.78 -10.58 -19.69
N PHE A 441 -6.20 -11.29 -20.74
CA PHE A 441 -7.61 -11.64 -20.94
C PHE A 441 -7.81 -13.14 -20.77
N THR A 442 -8.93 -13.53 -20.18
CA THR A 442 -9.42 -14.90 -20.31
C THR A 442 -10.01 -15.12 -21.71
N PRO A 443 -10.20 -16.36 -22.18
CA PRO A 443 -10.85 -16.63 -23.46
C PRO A 443 -12.27 -16.05 -23.56
N GLN A 444 -12.95 -15.82 -22.43
CA GLN A 444 -14.26 -15.19 -22.37
C GLN A 444 -14.19 -13.66 -22.34
N GLY A 445 -13.00 -13.05 -22.45
CA GLY A 445 -12.80 -11.61 -22.47
C GLY A 445 -12.76 -10.94 -21.09
N LYS A 446 -12.72 -11.69 -19.98
CA LYS A 446 -12.53 -11.11 -18.63
C LYS A 446 -11.08 -10.65 -18.48
N VAL A 447 -10.89 -9.42 -18.00
CA VAL A 447 -9.57 -8.84 -17.74
C VAL A 447 -9.05 -9.30 -16.37
N ILE A 448 -7.79 -9.76 -16.33
CA ILE A 448 -7.06 -10.16 -15.12
C ILE A 448 -5.80 -9.28 -15.02
N GLY A 449 -5.67 -8.55 -13.91
CA GLY A 449 -4.45 -7.80 -13.59
C GLY A 449 -3.43 -8.70 -12.90
N LEU A 450 -2.19 -8.68 -13.36
CA LEU A 450 -1.08 -9.48 -12.83
C LEU A 450 0.16 -8.59 -12.64
N PRO A 451 1.10 -8.96 -11.77
CA PRO A 451 2.40 -8.29 -11.70
C PRO A 451 3.13 -8.34 -13.04
N ALA A 452 3.97 -7.34 -13.32
CA ALA A 452 4.84 -7.39 -14.50
C ALA A 452 5.74 -8.63 -14.45
N ASN A 453 5.93 -9.26 -15.60
CA ASN A 453 6.63 -10.53 -15.79
C ASN A 453 5.95 -11.72 -15.09
N ALA A 454 4.64 -11.63 -14.82
CA ALA A 454 3.86 -12.76 -14.33
C ALA A 454 3.84 -13.90 -15.35
N SER A 455 3.72 -15.10 -14.85
CA SER A 455 3.65 -16.32 -15.63
C SER A 455 2.20 -16.83 -15.83
N PRO A 456 1.95 -17.77 -16.74
CA PRO A 456 0.67 -18.47 -16.85
C PRO A 456 0.22 -19.14 -15.55
N VAL A 457 1.15 -19.54 -14.68
CA VAL A 457 0.83 -20.06 -13.33
C VAL A 457 0.27 -18.95 -12.44
N ASP A 458 0.88 -17.76 -12.47
CA ASP A 458 0.34 -16.59 -11.74
C ASP A 458 -1.10 -16.28 -12.20
N PHE A 459 -1.34 -16.33 -13.51
CA PHE A 459 -2.68 -16.15 -14.08
C PHE A 459 -3.67 -17.22 -13.57
N ALA A 460 -3.27 -18.48 -13.57
CA ALA A 460 -4.12 -19.58 -13.10
C ALA A 460 -4.57 -19.40 -11.64
N TYR A 461 -3.63 -19.00 -10.76
CA TYR A 461 -3.94 -18.68 -9.36
C TYR A 461 -4.76 -17.40 -9.20
N ALA A 462 -4.62 -16.44 -10.10
CA ALA A 462 -5.44 -15.24 -10.11
C ALA A 462 -6.90 -15.52 -10.50
N VAL A 463 -7.12 -16.50 -11.39
CA VAL A 463 -8.46 -16.94 -11.74
C VAL A 463 -9.13 -17.68 -10.58
N HIS A 464 -8.50 -18.78 -10.10
CA HIS A 464 -8.99 -19.55 -8.96
C HIS A 464 -7.87 -20.43 -8.38
N THR A 465 -7.87 -20.66 -7.06
CA THR A 465 -6.85 -21.49 -6.38
C THR A 465 -6.81 -22.92 -6.94
N GLU A 466 -7.96 -23.56 -7.16
CA GLU A 466 -8.03 -24.91 -7.73
C GLU A 466 -7.53 -24.97 -9.18
N VAL A 467 -7.78 -23.94 -9.99
CA VAL A 467 -7.24 -23.83 -11.34
C VAL A 467 -5.71 -23.79 -11.26
N GLY A 468 -5.17 -22.98 -10.33
CA GLY A 468 -3.74 -22.90 -10.07
C GLY A 468 -3.14 -24.23 -9.66
N HIS A 469 -3.73 -24.94 -8.68
CA HIS A 469 -3.24 -26.24 -8.21
C HIS A 469 -3.21 -27.30 -9.30
N ARG A 470 -4.22 -27.29 -10.18
CA ARG A 470 -4.40 -28.32 -11.23
C ARG A 470 -3.81 -27.93 -12.58
N THR A 471 -3.05 -26.82 -12.68
CA THR A 471 -2.47 -26.35 -13.94
C THR A 471 -1.50 -27.38 -14.51
N MET A 472 -1.70 -27.77 -15.77
CA MET A 472 -0.83 -28.68 -16.52
C MET A 472 -0.08 -27.98 -17.66
N GLY A 473 -0.66 -26.92 -18.22
CA GLY A 473 -0.12 -26.19 -19.36
C GLY A 473 -0.93 -24.95 -19.68
N ALA A 474 -0.42 -24.13 -20.58
CA ALA A 474 -1.10 -22.90 -20.98
C ALA A 474 -0.93 -22.61 -22.48
N ARG A 475 -1.91 -21.88 -23.02
CA ARG A 475 -1.81 -21.19 -24.32
C ARG A 475 -1.87 -19.69 -24.11
N VAL A 476 -1.01 -18.99 -24.82
CA VAL A 476 -1.05 -17.52 -24.92
C VAL A 476 -1.28 -17.14 -26.37
N ASN A 477 -2.33 -16.37 -26.62
CA ASN A 477 -2.76 -15.99 -27.98
C ASN A 477 -2.94 -17.20 -28.90
N GLY A 478 -3.48 -18.32 -28.37
CA GLY A 478 -3.72 -19.58 -29.10
C GLY A 478 -2.50 -20.46 -29.29
N ARG A 479 -1.30 -20.08 -28.84
CA ARG A 479 -0.05 -20.85 -28.94
C ARG A 479 0.32 -21.46 -27.60
N LEU A 480 0.71 -22.74 -27.58
CA LEU A 480 1.27 -23.39 -26.41
C LEU A 480 2.55 -22.68 -25.98
N VAL A 481 2.66 -22.39 -24.70
CA VAL A 481 3.84 -21.74 -24.09
C VAL A 481 4.28 -22.50 -22.85
N PRO A 482 5.58 -22.43 -22.49
CA PRO A 482 6.07 -22.89 -21.20
C PRO A 482 5.38 -22.16 -20.02
N LEU A 483 5.20 -22.85 -18.89
CA LEU A 483 4.52 -22.27 -17.71
C LEU A 483 5.30 -21.13 -17.02
N ASP A 484 6.59 -21.00 -17.28
CA ASP A 484 7.48 -19.92 -16.82
C ASP A 484 7.57 -18.72 -17.77
N SER A 485 6.84 -18.76 -18.91
CA SER A 485 6.82 -17.67 -19.88
C SER A 485 6.27 -16.38 -19.27
N SER A 486 6.86 -15.24 -19.64
CA SER A 486 6.39 -13.93 -19.19
C SER A 486 5.19 -13.48 -20.02
N LEU A 487 4.13 -13.03 -19.33
CA LEU A 487 2.91 -12.51 -19.95
C LEU A 487 3.04 -11.00 -20.25
N GLU A 488 2.47 -10.56 -21.35
CA GLU A 488 2.44 -9.16 -21.78
C GLU A 488 1.02 -8.57 -21.75
N ASN A 489 0.95 -7.22 -21.79
CA ASN A 489 -0.35 -6.56 -21.85
C ASN A 489 -1.13 -6.92 -23.11
N GLY A 490 -2.35 -7.37 -22.95
CA GLY A 490 -3.25 -7.72 -24.06
C GLY A 490 -3.25 -9.20 -24.41
N ASP A 491 -2.41 -10.02 -23.76
CA ASP A 491 -2.38 -11.47 -24.00
C ASP A 491 -3.72 -12.13 -23.60
N VAL A 492 -4.18 -13.04 -24.45
CA VAL A 492 -5.30 -13.94 -24.14
C VAL A 492 -4.71 -15.25 -23.63
N VAL A 493 -4.98 -15.56 -22.35
CA VAL A 493 -4.40 -16.72 -21.66
C VAL A 493 -5.45 -17.78 -21.40
N ASP A 494 -5.19 -18.99 -21.87
CA ASP A 494 -6.00 -20.17 -21.66
C ASP A 494 -5.17 -21.24 -20.92
N VAL A 495 -5.71 -21.79 -19.82
CA VAL A 495 -5.00 -22.71 -18.92
C VAL A 495 -5.66 -24.08 -18.95
N PHE A 496 -4.85 -25.12 -19.12
CA PHE A 496 -5.31 -26.51 -19.05
C PHE A 496 -5.14 -27.05 -17.64
N THR A 497 -6.18 -27.66 -17.13
CA THR A 497 -6.20 -28.25 -15.79
C THR A 497 -6.34 -29.77 -15.84
N SER A 498 -5.67 -30.45 -14.91
CA SER A 498 -5.84 -31.89 -14.70
C SER A 498 -7.23 -32.21 -14.18
N LYS A 499 -7.76 -33.34 -14.64
CA LYS A 499 -9.01 -33.94 -14.11
C LYS A 499 -8.78 -34.77 -12.85
N SER A 500 -7.52 -35.10 -12.51
CA SER A 500 -7.19 -35.86 -11.31
C SER A 500 -7.43 -35.05 -10.05
N GLU A 501 -8.06 -35.65 -9.06
CA GLU A 501 -8.25 -35.04 -7.72
C GLU A 501 -6.94 -34.90 -6.94
N THR A 502 -5.93 -35.73 -7.28
CA THR A 502 -4.61 -35.75 -6.65
C THR A 502 -3.62 -34.79 -7.32
N ALA A 503 -4.04 -34.05 -8.36
CA ALA A 503 -3.16 -33.12 -9.03
C ALA A 503 -2.84 -31.93 -8.13
N GLY A 504 -1.55 -31.66 -7.92
CA GLY A 504 -1.04 -30.55 -7.13
C GLY A 504 -0.02 -29.71 -7.88
N PRO A 505 0.39 -28.56 -7.30
CA PRO A 505 1.39 -27.68 -7.90
C PRO A 505 2.80 -28.30 -7.86
N SER A 506 3.68 -27.89 -8.78
CA SER A 506 5.11 -28.23 -8.69
C SER A 506 5.84 -27.27 -7.76
N ARG A 507 6.81 -27.77 -6.99
CA ARG A 507 7.70 -26.94 -6.15
C ARG A 507 8.57 -26.01 -7.00
N ASP A 508 8.93 -26.41 -8.21
CA ASP A 508 9.74 -25.62 -9.14
C ASP A 508 9.05 -24.30 -9.52
N TRP A 509 7.72 -24.23 -9.44
CA TRP A 509 6.98 -23.00 -9.73
C TRP A 509 7.32 -21.87 -8.79
N LEU A 510 7.76 -22.15 -7.55
CA LEU A 510 8.22 -21.13 -6.61
C LEU A 510 9.42 -20.33 -7.12
N GLY A 511 10.20 -20.88 -8.06
CA GLY A 511 11.36 -20.22 -8.67
C GLY A 511 11.00 -19.10 -9.64
N PHE A 512 9.86 -19.20 -10.34
CA PHE A 512 9.52 -18.24 -11.39
C PHE A 512 8.22 -17.44 -11.15
N VAL A 513 7.28 -17.93 -10.33
CA VAL A 513 6.06 -17.16 -10.02
C VAL A 513 6.37 -15.81 -9.40
N LYS A 514 5.67 -14.77 -9.85
CA LYS A 514 5.86 -13.39 -9.40
C LYS A 514 4.80 -12.95 -8.42
N SER A 515 3.57 -13.47 -8.53
CA SER A 515 2.48 -13.07 -7.67
C SER A 515 2.65 -13.67 -6.26
N PRO A 516 2.60 -12.87 -5.20
CA PRO A 516 2.63 -13.37 -3.82
C PRO A 516 1.52 -14.39 -3.55
N ARG A 517 0.34 -14.16 -4.14
CA ARG A 517 -0.81 -15.08 -4.03
C ARG A 517 -0.46 -16.49 -4.52
N ALA A 518 0.09 -16.61 -5.74
CA ALA A 518 0.49 -17.91 -6.27
C ALA A 518 1.53 -18.57 -5.37
N ARG A 519 2.56 -17.81 -4.97
CA ARG A 519 3.65 -18.29 -4.11
C ARG A 519 3.12 -18.82 -2.77
N ASN A 520 2.23 -18.06 -2.12
CA ASN A 520 1.67 -18.44 -0.82
C ASN A 520 0.74 -19.66 -0.94
N LYS A 521 -0.12 -19.71 -1.98
CA LYS A 521 -0.99 -20.87 -2.21
C LYS A 521 -0.20 -22.15 -2.50
N ILE A 522 0.90 -22.06 -3.26
CA ILE A 522 1.81 -23.18 -3.50
C ILE A 522 2.46 -23.63 -2.19
N ARG A 523 2.98 -22.70 -1.37
CA ARG A 523 3.58 -23.03 -0.07
C ARG A 523 2.58 -23.65 0.90
N GLN A 524 1.36 -23.11 0.97
CA GLN A 524 0.28 -23.65 1.81
C GLN A 524 -0.08 -25.07 1.41
N TRP A 525 -0.16 -25.35 0.10
CA TRP A 525 -0.45 -26.68 -0.40
C TRP A 525 0.60 -27.70 0.08
N PHE A 526 1.90 -27.39 -0.10
CA PHE A 526 2.99 -28.26 0.36
C PHE A 526 3.10 -28.34 1.89
N SER A 527 2.72 -27.32 2.62
CA SER A 527 2.68 -27.36 4.09
C SER A 527 1.54 -28.24 4.58
N LYS A 528 0.39 -28.23 3.90
CA LYS A 528 -0.72 -29.11 4.20
C LYS A 528 -0.36 -30.57 3.88
N GLU A 529 0.23 -30.84 2.71
CA GLU A 529 0.69 -32.16 2.29
C GLU A 529 1.67 -32.76 3.30
N ARG A 530 2.73 -32.00 3.67
CA ARG A 530 3.69 -32.43 4.69
C ARG A 530 3.05 -32.70 6.05
N ARG A 531 2.05 -31.90 6.44
CA ARG A 531 1.32 -32.12 7.69
C ARG A 531 0.50 -33.41 7.64
N GLU A 532 -0.15 -33.70 6.51
CA GLU A 532 -0.91 -34.95 6.33
C GLU A 532 0.01 -36.16 6.34
N GLU A 533 1.16 -36.10 5.66
CA GLU A 533 2.20 -37.15 5.71
C GLU A 533 2.71 -37.34 7.15
N ALA A 534 3.03 -36.25 7.86
CA ALA A 534 3.48 -36.33 9.25
C ALA A 534 2.40 -36.94 10.18
N ILE A 535 1.12 -36.64 9.95
CA ILE A 535 0.01 -37.27 10.70
C ILE A 535 -0.03 -38.79 10.46
N GLU A 536 0.09 -39.24 9.22
CA GLU A 536 0.09 -40.66 8.88
C GLU A 536 1.33 -41.36 9.47
N HIS A 537 2.53 -40.80 9.30
CA HIS A 537 3.75 -41.32 9.92
C HIS A 537 3.67 -41.35 11.45
N GLY A 538 3.07 -40.32 12.06
CA GLY A 538 2.86 -40.26 13.51
C GLY A 538 1.88 -41.35 14.02
N LYS A 539 0.80 -41.60 13.30
CA LYS A 539 -0.13 -42.71 13.60
C LYS A 539 0.58 -44.05 13.57
N ASP A 540 1.35 -44.30 12.51
CA ASP A 540 2.09 -45.56 12.35
C ASP A 540 3.20 -45.70 13.40
N ALA A 541 3.92 -44.61 13.72
CA ALA A 541 4.97 -44.62 14.74
C ALA A 541 4.40 -44.95 16.12
N ILE A 542 3.29 -44.32 16.52
CA ILE A 542 2.61 -44.61 17.80
C ILE A 542 2.10 -46.03 17.83
N ALA A 543 1.43 -46.52 16.78
CA ALA A 543 0.95 -47.89 16.70
C ALA A 543 2.10 -48.90 16.78
N LYS A 544 3.23 -48.63 16.11
CA LYS A 544 4.44 -49.46 16.13
C LYS A 544 5.10 -49.51 17.51
N ALA A 545 5.17 -48.34 18.17
CA ALA A 545 5.72 -48.23 19.53
C ALA A 545 4.87 -49.00 20.56
N MET A 546 3.53 -48.90 20.46
CA MET A 546 2.63 -49.65 21.32
C MET A 546 2.73 -51.16 21.12
N ARG A 547 2.84 -51.64 19.85
CA ARG A 547 3.07 -53.09 19.54
C ARG A 547 4.38 -53.59 20.15
N LYS A 548 5.46 -52.79 20.04
CA LYS A 548 6.76 -53.15 20.60
C LYS A 548 6.74 -53.29 22.11
N GLN A 549 5.84 -52.58 22.78
CA GLN A 549 5.67 -52.60 24.25
C GLN A 549 4.56 -53.57 24.73
N ASN A 550 3.98 -54.36 23.85
CA ASN A 550 2.85 -55.28 24.11
C ASN A 550 1.65 -54.59 24.80
N LEU A 551 1.36 -53.32 24.45
CA LEU A 551 0.25 -52.56 25.01
C LEU A 551 -1.06 -52.91 24.29
N PRO A 552 -2.24 -52.85 24.97
CA PRO A 552 -3.54 -53.13 24.38
C PRO A 552 -3.98 -52.05 23.41
N ILE A 553 -3.60 -52.17 22.12
CA ILE A 553 -3.76 -51.17 21.07
C ILE A 553 -5.19 -50.73 20.90
N GLN A 554 -6.17 -51.65 20.84
CA GLN A 554 -7.58 -51.33 20.63
C GLN A 554 -8.17 -50.40 21.72
N ARG A 555 -7.67 -50.52 22.94
CA ARG A 555 -8.13 -49.68 24.07
C ARG A 555 -7.41 -48.33 24.13
N LEU A 556 -6.11 -48.29 23.85
CA LEU A 556 -5.28 -47.08 23.99
C LEU A 556 -5.31 -46.19 22.75
N LEU A 557 -5.62 -46.69 21.57
CA LEU A 557 -5.88 -45.90 20.36
C LEU A 557 -7.34 -45.43 20.25
N SER A 558 -8.16 -45.60 21.31
CA SER A 558 -9.48 -45.01 21.31
C SER A 558 -9.36 -43.46 21.24
N HIS A 559 -10.31 -42.84 20.58
CA HIS A 559 -10.32 -41.38 20.39
C HIS A 559 -10.25 -40.62 21.73
N GLU A 560 -10.91 -41.15 22.76
CA GLU A 560 -10.97 -40.57 24.09
C GLU A 560 -9.62 -40.65 24.81
N SER A 561 -8.92 -41.78 24.72
CA SER A 561 -7.57 -41.92 25.32
C SER A 561 -6.54 -41.03 24.64
N LEU A 562 -6.65 -40.85 23.32
CA LEU A 562 -5.76 -39.98 22.54
C LEU A 562 -6.01 -38.49 22.79
N ILE A 563 -7.26 -38.09 22.99
CA ILE A 563 -7.59 -36.70 23.42
C ILE A 563 -6.97 -36.41 24.78
N THR A 564 -7.13 -37.32 25.76
CA THR A 564 -6.54 -37.17 27.10
C THR A 564 -5.02 -37.04 27.01
N LEU A 565 -4.36 -37.88 26.22
CA LEU A 565 -2.93 -37.84 25.98
C LEU A 565 -2.49 -36.52 25.31
N ALA A 566 -3.21 -36.05 24.29
CA ALA A 566 -2.93 -34.79 23.63
C ALA A 566 -3.03 -33.61 24.59
N GLN A 567 -4.07 -33.59 25.44
CA GLN A 567 -4.27 -32.55 26.47
C GLN A 567 -3.15 -32.56 27.52
N GLU A 568 -2.76 -33.73 28.01
CA GLU A 568 -1.65 -33.86 28.98
C GLU A 568 -0.32 -33.37 28.38
N MET A 569 -0.10 -33.63 27.09
CA MET A 569 1.07 -33.18 26.35
C MET A 569 0.94 -31.73 25.83
N ARG A 570 -0.15 -31.00 26.15
CA ARG A 570 -0.44 -29.62 25.75
C ARG A 570 -0.63 -29.42 24.24
N TYR A 571 -1.06 -30.42 23.51
CA TYR A 571 -1.49 -30.29 22.14
C TYR A 571 -2.97 -29.93 22.05
N THR A 572 -3.34 -29.14 21.03
CA THR A 572 -4.72 -28.67 20.84
C THR A 572 -5.69 -29.78 20.43
N ASP A 573 -5.19 -30.78 19.71
CA ASP A 573 -5.97 -31.90 19.21
C ASP A 573 -5.08 -33.12 18.90
N VAL A 574 -5.71 -34.27 18.63
CA VAL A 574 -5.03 -35.54 18.32
C VAL A 574 -4.24 -35.47 17.01
N SER A 575 -4.71 -34.70 16.02
CA SER A 575 -4.02 -34.54 14.75
C SER A 575 -2.70 -33.80 14.92
N THR A 576 -2.69 -32.79 15.79
CA THR A 576 -1.47 -32.04 16.16
C THR A 576 -0.47 -32.93 16.89
N LEU A 577 -0.94 -33.81 17.79
CA LEU A 577 -0.09 -34.81 18.45
C LEU A 577 0.53 -35.77 17.42
N TYR A 578 -0.26 -36.32 16.50
CA TYR A 578 0.25 -37.19 15.43
C TYR A 578 1.27 -36.46 14.55
N ALA A 579 0.96 -35.25 14.11
CA ALA A 579 1.89 -34.45 13.28
C ALA A 579 3.22 -34.20 13.98
N ALA A 580 3.20 -33.89 15.30
CA ALA A 580 4.41 -33.69 16.08
C ALA A 580 5.26 -34.98 16.16
N VAL A 581 4.64 -36.12 16.43
CA VAL A 581 5.35 -37.41 16.48
C VAL A 581 5.92 -37.81 15.11
N GLY A 582 5.16 -37.61 14.03
CA GLY A 582 5.60 -37.91 12.67
C GLY A 582 6.76 -37.01 12.21
N SER A 583 6.70 -35.71 12.48
CA SER A 583 7.78 -34.77 12.14
C SER A 583 9.10 -35.15 12.83
N VAL A 584 9.07 -35.59 14.08
CA VAL A 584 10.24 -36.08 14.81
C VAL A 584 10.76 -37.38 14.19
N HIS A 585 9.87 -38.27 13.78
CA HIS A 585 10.24 -39.54 13.12
C HIS A 585 10.89 -39.32 11.77
N ASP A 586 10.40 -38.37 10.97
CA ASP A 586 10.96 -38.01 9.66
C ASP A 586 12.35 -37.38 9.78
N LEU A 587 12.54 -36.50 10.77
CA LEU A 587 13.86 -35.93 11.09
C LEU A 587 14.85 -37.03 11.47
N TYR A 588 14.42 -38.00 12.28
CA TYR A 588 15.29 -39.11 12.69
C TYR A 588 15.66 -40.02 11.51
N GLN A 589 14.73 -40.29 10.60
CA GLN A 589 15.01 -41.09 9.39
C GLN A 589 15.89 -40.33 8.38
N SER A 590 15.67 -39.03 8.19
CA SER A 590 16.48 -38.22 7.28
C SER A 590 17.94 -38.06 7.75
N THR A 591 18.17 -37.96 9.06
CA THR A 591 19.52 -37.88 9.64
C THR A 591 20.26 -39.21 9.56
N THR A 592 19.57 -40.34 9.54
CA THR A 592 20.22 -41.67 9.37
C THR A 592 20.58 -41.99 7.92
N LEU A 593 19.97 -41.36 6.93
CA LEU A 593 20.23 -41.56 5.50
C LEU A 593 21.27 -40.61 4.87
N GLN A 594 21.58 -39.47 5.50
CA GLN A 594 22.51 -38.44 4.98
C GLN A 594 23.87 -38.39 5.68
N ASP A 595 24.29 -39.46 6.36
CA ASP A 595 25.45 -39.45 7.25
C ASP A 595 26.79 -39.66 6.54
N SER A 596 27.14 -38.83 5.55
CA SER A 596 28.50 -38.80 5.02
C SER A 596 29.07 -37.41 4.72
N ARG A 597 28.35 -36.29 4.95
CA ARG A 597 28.85 -34.94 4.61
C ARG A 597 28.26 -33.79 5.43
N ILE A 598 28.28 -33.83 6.76
CA ILE A 598 28.06 -32.63 7.56
C ILE A 598 29.15 -32.53 8.61
N ASP A 599 30.32 -32.00 8.22
CA ASP A 599 31.28 -31.40 9.13
C ASP A 599 30.78 -30.00 9.51
N GLY A 600 30.42 -29.80 10.78
CA GLY A 600 30.23 -28.49 11.34
C GLY A 600 28.90 -28.13 12.00
N ALA A 601 27.87 -28.96 12.00
CA ALA A 601 26.65 -28.66 12.72
C ALA A 601 26.66 -29.21 14.15
N THR A 602 26.72 -28.34 15.16
CA THR A 602 26.54 -28.67 16.58
C THR A 602 25.07 -28.91 16.89
N GLY A 603 24.58 -30.09 16.64
CA GLY A 603 23.28 -30.57 17.14
C GLY A 603 23.43 -31.14 18.56
N GLY A 604 22.50 -30.87 19.44
CA GLY A 604 22.48 -31.41 20.80
C GLY A 604 21.09 -31.81 21.23
N VAL A 605 21.02 -32.75 22.20
CA VAL A 605 19.74 -33.25 22.77
C VAL A 605 19.65 -32.78 24.22
N LEU A 606 18.49 -32.27 24.62
CA LEU A 606 18.17 -31.92 25.99
C LEU A 606 17.54 -33.09 26.72
N PHE A 607 18.09 -33.45 27.87
CA PHE A 607 17.54 -34.50 28.76
C PHE A 607 17.10 -33.91 30.08
N SER A 608 15.94 -34.35 30.57
CA SER A 608 15.48 -34.11 31.93
C SER A 608 15.31 -35.43 32.68
N THR A 609 15.95 -35.55 33.81
CA THR A 609 15.86 -36.71 34.72
C THR A 609 14.89 -36.50 35.89
N ASP A 610 14.32 -35.28 36.01
CA ASP A 610 13.48 -34.85 37.14
C ASP A 610 12.09 -34.36 36.68
N LYS A 611 11.51 -34.99 35.67
CA LYS A 611 10.18 -34.67 35.13
C LYS A 611 10.05 -33.21 34.64
N GLY A 612 11.08 -32.67 34.02
CA GLY A 612 11.03 -31.33 33.44
C GLY A 612 11.39 -30.18 34.38
N LYS A 613 11.87 -30.46 35.60
CA LYS A 613 12.32 -29.42 36.51
C LYS A 613 13.70 -28.88 36.22
N THR A 614 14.61 -29.76 35.70
CA THR A 614 15.95 -29.35 35.25
C THR A 614 16.28 -30.04 33.92
N TRP A 615 17.01 -29.34 33.05
CA TRP A 615 17.37 -29.80 31.72
C TRP A 615 18.89 -29.73 31.53
N LYS A 616 19.49 -30.81 31.01
CA LYS A 616 20.90 -30.86 30.61
C LYS A 616 21.01 -30.95 29.10
N PHE A 617 21.83 -30.06 28.54
CA PHE A 617 22.22 -30.11 27.13
C PHE A 617 23.40 -31.02 26.94
N VAL A 618 23.29 -31.99 26.04
CA VAL A 618 24.40 -32.87 25.64
C VAL A 618 24.75 -32.53 24.20
N SER A 619 25.87 -31.80 24.04
CA SER A 619 26.49 -31.59 22.74
C SER A 619 27.39 -32.79 22.42
N ASN A 620 27.34 -33.28 21.19
CA ASN A 620 28.07 -34.46 20.67
C ASN A 620 27.62 -35.78 21.27
N VAL A 621 26.53 -36.33 20.78
CA VAL A 621 26.28 -37.76 20.92
C VAL A 621 27.17 -38.49 19.92
N ALA A 622 28.32 -39.00 20.42
CA ALA A 622 29.16 -39.85 19.62
C ALA A 622 28.39 -41.09 19.17
N ARG A 623 28.57 -41.49 17.92
CA ARG A 623 28.00 -42.74 17.36
C ARG A 623 28.31 -43.92 18.29
N GLY A 624 27.29 -44.58 18.78
CA GLY A 624 27.44 -45.90 19.41
C GLY A 624 27.02 -46.05 20.87
N SER A 625 26.64 -44.99 21.58
CA SER A 625 26.16 -45.11 22.95
C SER A 625 24.83 -44.37 23.13
N ALA A 626 23.73 -45.05 22.90
CA ALA A 626 22.45 -44.61 23.43
C ALA A 626 22.57 -44.65 24.98
N PRO A 627 22.36 -43.56 25.70
CA PRO A 627 22.29 -43.62 27.16
C PRO A 627 21.13 -44.55 27.52
N SER A 628 21.37 -45.49 28.41
CA SER A 628 20.33 -46.37 28.93
C SER A 628 19.29 -45.50 29.63
N THR A 629 18.12 -45.41 29.04
CA THR A 629 17.01 -44.65 29.57
C THR A 629 16.28 -45.47 30.61
N THR A 630 16.59 -45.23 31.87
CA THR A 630 15.62 -45.38 32.91
C THR A 630 15.08 -43.96 33.22
N ASN A 631 13.86 -43.69 32.71
CA ASN A 631 13.04 -42.50 33.04
C ASN A 631 13.33 -41.12 32.44
N GLY A 632 13.84 -41.01 31.24
CA GLY A 632 13.97 -39.70 30.56
C GLY A 632 13.13 -39.62 29.27
N VAL A 633 12.37 -38.58 29.08
CA VAL A 633 11.67 -38.25 27.83
C VAL A 633 12.59 -37.32 27.02
N PRO A 634 12.96 -37.67 25.78
CA PRO A 634 13.74 -36.75 24.93
C PRO A 634 12.86 -35.63 24.42
N CYS A 635 13.31 -34.39 24.54
CA CYS A 635 12.71 -33.22 23.89
C CYS A 635 13.69 -32.64 22.88
N ILE A 636 13.22 -32.45 21.67
CA ILE A 636 13.97 -31.82 20.57
C ILE A 636 13.56 -30.37 20.49
N TRP A 637 14.54 -29.48 20.46
CA TRP A 637 14.34 -28.04 20.29
C TRP A 637 14.73 -27.64 18.88
N GLU A 638 13.84 -26.98 18.16
CA GLU A 638 14.18 -26.35 16.88
C GLU A 638 14.92 -25.04 17.13
N PRO A 639 16.05 -24.77 16.46
CA PRO A 639 16.61 -23.44 16.45
C PRO A 639 15.77 -22.56 15.51
N TYR A 640 15.27 -21.45 16.01
CA TYR A 640 14.82 -20.35 15.19
C TYR A 640 16.00 -19.80 14.39
N ILE A 641 15.89 -19.83 13.05
CA ILE A 641 16.64 -18.99 12.13
C ILE A 641 15.71 -17.90 11.62
#